data_bcfeb92c753ac8e152f6b7e273f62a89
#
_entry.id   bcfeb92c753ac8e152f6b7e273f62a89
#
_cell.length_a   1.000
_cell.length_b   1.000
_cell.length_c   1.000
_cell.angle_alpha   90.00
_cell.angle_beta   90.00
_cell.angle_gamma   90.00
#
_symmetry.space_group_name_H-M   'P 1'
#
loop_
_entity.id
_entity.type
_entity.pdbx_description
1 polymer ?
#
loop_
_entity_poly.entity_id
_entity_poly.type
_entity_poly.pdbx_seq_one_letter_code
_entity_poly.pdbx_strand_id
1 'polypeptide(L)'
;MPKRTDIESILVIGAGPIVIGQACEFDYSGTQSCKVLKSEGYKVILVNSNPATIMTDPEFSDATYIEPVLPEIIEKIIIKERPDAILPTMGGQTALNCAIKLADDGVLDKYNVELIGVNREAIKKAEDRELFRQSMDKIGLKYPKSIIIKNQERIKEALDYIGLPAIIRSSFTLGGAGSGIAYNKEEFFNIAESALKISPINEVQIDESIIGWKEYEMEVIRDCKDNCIIVCSIENVDPMGVHTGDSITVAPALTLRDVEYQQMRNASIAVLREIDVSAGGANVQFAVNPKEDGSLVVIEMNPRVSRSSALASKATGYPIAKVVTKLAIGYSLDEIRNDCAPIIPAAFEPVIDYIVTKIPRFEFEKFKGTNCELSTSMKSVGEVMSIGRTFNESLQKAFRSLETDLTGLDEVFPENIDIDHVKSQLAKLLPNRLLIAADAMRHGISIEEINSITGYDLWFLQNIQQIILTEQKIKENGFPGTAYEMLELKKMGFSDARLAKLSNRPTSVIPVPSNVIPVRDTGIQPALHAGDRVKQIEEIRKKFGIKQVYKRVDTCAAEFESSTAYMYGCYEGDVENKTECEANISDREKVVILGSGPNRIGQGIEFDYACVHAASAAKEMGYETIMINCNPETVSTDYDTADRLYFAPLIAEDVLEILSKEQENGTLVGVIVQIGGQTPLKLAKVLNERGF
;
A
#
# COMPACT_ATOMS: atom_id res chain seq x y z
N MET A 1 23.06 9.44 26.64
CA MET A 1 23.06 10.14 25.32
C MET A 1 22.47 9.19 24.33
N PRO A 2 21.47 9.60 23.59
CA PRO A 2 20.78 8.69 22.68
C PRO A 2 21.67 8.25 21.53
N LYS A 3 22.43 9.14 20.93
CA LYS A 3 23.22 8.88 19.71
C LYS A 3 24.53 8.11 20.02
N ARG A 4 24.85 7.12 19.20
CA ARG A 4 26.14 6.42 19.21
C ARG A 4 27.25 7.37 18.75
N THR A 5 28.30 7.49 19.55
CA THR A 5 29.47 8.35 19.28
C THR A 5 30.72 7.54 18.94
N ASP A 6 30.63 6.24 18.96
CA ASP A 6 31.67 5.27 18.60
C ASP A 6 31.66 4.91 17.10
N ILE A 7 30.65 5.41 16.36
CA ILE A 7 30.48 5.28 14.91
C ILE A 7 30.55 6.69 14.30
N GLU A 8 31.31 6.89 13.23
CA GLU A 8 31.43 8.14 12.48
C GLU A 8 30.92 8.03 11.03
N SER A 9 30.98 6.81 10.46
CA SER A 9 30.66 6.55 9.06
C SER A 9 29.80 5.30 8.89
N ILE A 10 28.75 5.40 8.04
CA ILE A 10 27.77 4.33 7.83
C ILE A 10 27.59 4.09 6.32
N LEU A 11 27.71 2.82 5.91
CA LEU A 11 27.38 2.36 4.57
C LEU A 11 25.91 1.92 4.50
N VAL A 12 25.11 2.62 3.70
CA VAL A 12 23.73 2.25 3.39
C VAL A 12 23.72 1.44 2.09
N ILE A 13 23.07 0.27 2.14
CA ILE A 13 22.93 -0.58 0.96
C ILE A 13 21.54 -0.40 0.39
N GLY A 14 21.44 0.01 -0.88
CA GLY A 14 20.17 0.17 -1.60
C GLY A 14 19.63 -1.15 -2.15
N ALA A 15 18.47 -1.05 -2.80
CA ALA A 15 17.69 -2.21 -3.26
C ALA A 15 18.14 -2.75 -4.64
N GLY A 16 18.99 -2.03 -5.35
CA GLY A 16 19.33 -2.40 -6.73
C GLY A 16 18.25 -1.98 -7.75
N PRO A 17 18.10 -2.72 -8.85
CA PRO A 17 17.09 -2.42 -9.86
C PRO A 17 15.68 -2.68 -9.34
N ILE A 18 14.68 -2.02 -9.95
CA ILE A 18 13.27 -2.34 -9.70
C ILE A 18 12.96 -3.73 -10.25
N VAL A 19 12.41 -4.58 -9.40
CA VAL A 19 11.88 -5.89 -9.75
C VAL A 19 10.47 -6.07 -9.17
N ILE A 20 9.70 -7.01 -9.69
CA ILE A 20 8.42 -7.36 -9.07
C ILE A 20 8.68 -7.84 -7.64
N GLY A 21 8.03 -7.19 -6.66
CA GLY A 21 8.24 -7.47 -5.23
C GLY A 21 9.24 -6.52 -4.54
N GLN A 22 10.00 -5.71 -5.28
CA GLN A 22 10.97 -4.75 -4.72
C GLN A 22 11.09 -3.52 -5.63
N ALA A 23 10.35 -2.46 -5.32
CA ALA A 23 10.21 -1.28 -6.17
C ALA A 23 10.57 0.03 -5.45
N CYS A 24 9.74 1.07 -5.59
CA CYS A 24 10.00 2.44 -5.14
C CYS A 24 10.03 2.60 -3.62
N GLU A 25 9.40 1.72 -2.87
CA GLU A 25 9.34 1.74 -1.40
C GLU A 25 10.73 1.74 -0.75
N PHE A 26 11.73 1.18 -1.42
CA PHE A 26 13.11 1.16 -0.91
C PHE A 26 13.91 2.40 -1.30
N ASP A 27 13.51 3.14 -2.33
CA ASP A 27 14.03 4.48 -2.56
C ASP A 27 13.55 5.44 -1.47
N TYR A 28 12.25 5.37 -1.12
CA TYR A 28 11.69 6.11 0.01
C TYR A 28 12.46 5.83 1.31
N SER A 29 12.57 4.56 1.71
CA SER A 29 13.21 4.20 2.98
C SER A 29 14.71 4.54 3.00
N GLY A 30 15.42 4.32 1.89
CA GLY A 30 16.84 4.65 1.74
C GLY A 30 17.10 6.15 1.77
N THR A 31 16.28 6.94 1.06
CA THR A 31 16.38 8.41 1.07
C THR A 31 16.17 8.96 2.48
N GLN A 32 15.13 8.50 3.19
CA GLN A 32 14.86 8.91 4.57
C GLN A 32 16.01 8.55 5.51
N SER A 33 16.59 7.36 5.36
CA SER A 33 17.75 6.96 6.15
C SER A 33 18.96 7.83 5.90
N CYS A 34 19.29 8.13 4.65
CA CYS A 34 20.41 9.03 4.30
C CYS A 34 20.19 10.42 4.90
N LYS A 35 18.98 11.01 4.78
CA LYS A 35 18.62 12.30 5.40
C LYS A 35 18.84 12.27 6.91
N VAL A 36 18.34 11.25 7.60
CA VAL A 36 18.48 11.10 9.05
C VAL A 36 19.95 11.00 9.45
N LEU A 37 20.72 10.12 8.84
CA LEU A 37 22.12 9.90 9.18
C LEU A 37 22.94 11.17 8.95
N LYS A 38 22.75 11.90 7.84
CA LYS A 38 23.42 13.19 7.61
C LYS A 38 23.00 14.24 8.63
N SER A 39 21.72 14.35 8.95
CA SER A 39 21.24 15.32 9.96
C SER A 39 21.79 15.05 11.35
N GLU A 40 22.08 13.79 11.65
CA GLU A 40 22.74 13.36 12.89
C GLU A 40 24.28 13.49 12.84
N GLY A 41 24.83 13.91 11.69
CA GLY A 41 26.26 14.22 11.52
C GLY A 41 27.15 13.00 11.25
N TYR A 42 26.60 11.90 10.74
CA TYR A 42 27.38 10.76 10.26
C TYR A 42 27.85 10.99 8.82
N LYS A 43 29.02 10.47 8.46
CA LYS A 43 29.43 10.33 7.07
C LYS A 43 28.62 9.22 6.43
N VAL A 44 27.83 9.54 5.41
CA VAL A 44 26.96 8.58 4.72
C VAL A 44 27.61 8.12 3.41
N ILE A 45 27.80 6.82 3.30
CA ILE A 45 28.27 6.15 2.08
C ILE A 45 27.09 5.35 1.56
N LEU A 46 26.74 5.54 0.28
CA LEU A 46 25.62 4.85 -0.35
C LEU A 46 26.08 3.99 -1.51
N VAL A 47 25.59 2.77 -1.61
CA VAL A 47 25.70 1.93 -2.80
C VAL A 47 24.33 1.53 -3.31
N ASN A 48 24.04 1.84 -4.56
CA ASN A 48 22.84 1.37 -5.27
C ASN A 48 23.11 1.33 -6.78
N SER A 49 22.58 0.34 -7.48
CA SER A 49 22.79 0.21 -8.93
C SER A 49 21.76 0.96 -9.78
N ASN A 50 20.69 1.47 -9.17
CA ASN A 50 19.64 2.21 -9.88
C ASN A 50 19.93 3.72 -9.87
N PRO A 51 20.33 4.32 -11.01
CA PRO A 51 20.66 5.75 -11.07
C PRO A 51 19.45 6.68 -11.09
N ALA A 52 18.24 6.14 -11.24
CA ALA A 52 17.00 6.93 -11.28
C ALA A 52 16.37 7.13 -9.89
N THR A 53 17.01 6.64 -8.83
CA THR A 53 16.52 6.78 -7.45
C THR A 53 16.87 8.15 -6.86
N ILE A 54 16.02 8.67 -5.99
CA ILE A 54 16.30 9.88 -5.20
C ILE A 54 17.46 9.62 -4.24
N MET A 55 17.52 8.46 -3.60
CA MET A 55 18.61 8.12 -2.66
C MET A 55 20.00 8.26 -3.29
N THR A 56 20.14 8.05 -4.61
CA THR A 56 21.43 8.15 -5.32
C THR A 56 21.78 9.57 -5.75
N ASP A 57 20.92 10.55 -5.48
CA ASP A 57 21.26 11.95 -5.71
C ASP A 57 22.42 12.38 -4.79
N PRO A 58 23.40 13.15 -5.31
CA PRO A 58 24.57 13.56 -4.54
C PRO A 58 24.30 14.33 -3.25
N GLU A 59 23.13 14.93 -3.11
CA GLU A 59 22.78 15.68 -1.89
C GLU A 59 22.51 14.79 -0.67
N PHE A 60 22.16 13.50 -0.87
CA PHE A 60 21.75 12.60 0.21
C PHE A 60 22.89 11.79 0.84
N SER A 61 24.07 11.73 0.20
CA SER A 61 25.23 11.02 0.76
C SER A 61 26.54 11.77 0.54
N ASP A 62 27.56 11.45 1.33
CA ASP A 62 28.90 12.01 1.19
C ASP A 62 29.70 11.27 0.11
N ALA A 63 29.35 10.02 -0.16
CA ALA A 63 29.90 9.22 -1.24
C ALA A 63 28.83 8.30 -1.83
N THR A 64 28.46 8.48 -3.09
CA THR A 64 27.49 7.66 -3.81
C THR A 64 28.19 6.72 -4.80
N TYR A 65 27.91 5.43 -4.71
CA TYR A 65 28.39 4.39 -5.62
C TYR A 65 27.24 3.85 -6.46
N ILE A 66 27.22 4.17 -7.75
CA ILE A 66 26.28 3.57 -8.73
C ILE A 66 26.93 2.29 -9.24
N GLU A 67 26.81 1.24 -8.42
CA GLU A 67 27.48 -0.04 -8.64
C GLU A 67 26.54 -1.21 -8.35
N PRO A 68 26.79 -2.40 -8.92
CA PRO A 68 26.02 -3.59 -8.59
C PRO A 68 26.04 -3.89 -7.08
N VAL A 69 24.85 -4.21 -6.53
CA VAL A 69 24.69 -4.60 -5.12
C VAL A 69 25.13 -6.06 -4.98
N LEU A 70 26.43 -6.29 -5.03
CA LEU A 70 27.08 -7.60 -4.95
C LEU A 70 28.13 -7.60 -3.84
N PRO A 71 28.31 -8.70 -3.08
CA PRO A 71 29.25 -8.77 -1.97
C PRO A 71 30.69 -8.37 -2.35
N GLU A 72 31.20 -8.82 -3.50
CA GLU A 72 32.54 -8.51 -3.98
C GLU A 72 32.74 -7.04 -4.37
N ILE A 73 31.68 -6.35 -4.75
CA ILE A 73 31.72 -4.91 -5.03
C ILE A 73 31.67 -4.14 -3.72
N ILE A 74 30.79 -4.54 -2.81
CA ILE A 74 30.65 -3.89 -1.50
C ILE A 74 31.91 -4.09 -0.67
N GLU A 75 32.59 -5.24 -0.73
CA GLU A 75 33.91 -5.42 -0.08
C GLU A 75 34.94 -4.38 -0.60
N LYS A 76 34.95 -4.09 -1.90
CA LYS A 76 35.85 -3.05 -2.47
C LYS A 76 35.51 -1.66 -1.95
N ILE A 77 34.22 -1.35 -1.77
CA ILE A 77 33.78 -0.09 -1.18
C ILE A 77 34.21 -0.02 0.29
N ILE A 78 34.03 -1.10 1.05
CA ILE A 78 34.50 -1.20 2.44
C ILE A 78 36.00 -0.97 2.55
N ILE A 79 36.81 -1.56 1.67
CA ILE A 79 38.25 -1.39 1.64
C ILE A 79 38.63 0.09 1.41
N LYS A 80 37.90 0.76 0.51
CA LYS A 80 38.19 2.15 0.12
C LYS A 80 37.72 3.16 1.16
N GLU A 81 36.44 3.04 1.61
CA GLU A 81 35.78 4.03 2.45
C GLU A 81 35.96 3.78 3.95
N ARG A 82 36.21 2.53 4.36
CA ARG A 82 36.38 2.10 5.75
C ARG A 82 35.21 2.53 6.66
N PRO A 83 33.95 2.19 6.28
CA PRO A 83 32.83 2.51 7.13
C PRO A 83 32.92 1.78 8.49
N ASP A 84 32.42 2.42 9.54
CA ASP A 84 32.35 1.79 10.88
C ASP A 84 31.18 0.80 10.96
N ALA A 85 30.09 1.09 10.21
CA ALA A 85 28.91 0.27 10.23
C ALA A 85 28.23 0.14 8.85
N ILE A 86 27.39 -0.90 8.71
CA ILE A 86 26.50 -1.14 7.56
C ILE A 86 25.05 -1.15 8.04
N LEU A 87 24.17 -0.43 7.32
CA LEU A 87 22.73 -0.44 7.51
C LEU A 87 22.04 -1.10 6.28
N PRO A 88 21.66 -2.40 6.35
CA PRO A 88 21.06 -3.11 5.22
C PRO A 88 19.53 -3.10 5.22
N THR A 89 18.87 -2.74 6.32
CA THR A 89 17.44 -2.92 6.53
C THR A 89 16.55 -2.03 5.65
N MET A 90 17.14 -1.06 4.95
CA MET A 90 16.44 -0.10 4.10
C MET A 90 16.45 -0.45 2.61
N GLY A 91 17.25 -1.44 2.18
CA GLY A 91 17.39 -1.84 0.77
C GLY A 91 16.71 -3.17 0.42
N GLY A 92 15.71 -3.57 1.19
CA GLY A 92 14.93 -4.79 0.93
C GLY A 92 15.74 -6.08 1.06
N GLN A 93 15.24 -7.14 0.43
CA GLN A 93 15.88 -8.46 0.48
C GLN A 93 17.25 -8.49 -0.17
N THR A 94 17.46 -7.72 -1.24
CA THR A 94 18.76 -7.62 -1.91
C THR A 94 19.85 -7.17 -0.95
N ALA A 95 19.61 -6.10 -0.20
CA ALA A 95 20.57 -5.57 0.76
C ALA A 95 20.82 -6.54 1.93
N LEU A 96 19.76 -7.16 2.48
CA LEU A 96 19.90 -8.16 3.55
C LEU A 96 20.74 -9.36 3.12
N ASN A 97 20.43 -9.94 1.96
CA ASN A 97 21.17 -11.10 1.43
C ASN A 97 22.64 -10.76 1.22
N CYS A 98 22.92 -9.57 0.70
CA CYS A 98 24.29 -9.10 0.52
C CYS A 98 25.03 -8.92 1.85
N ALA A 99 24.40 -8.31 2.84
CA ALA A 99 24.98 -8.11 4.17
C ALA A 99 25.28 -9.43 4.90
N ILE A 100 24.35 -10.40 4.83
CA ILE A 100 24.57 -11.74 5.38
C ILE A 100 25.74 -12.44 4.71
N LYS A 101 25.82 -12.38 3.39
CA LYS A 101 26.93 -12.98 2.64
C LYS A 101 28.28 -12.36 3.04
N LEU A 102 28.37 -11.04 3.19
CA LEU A 102 29.56 -10.37 3.68
C LEU A 102 29.94 -10.79 5.10
N ALA A 103 28.94 -10.97 5.97
CA ALA A 103 29.17 -11.45 7.34
C ALA A 103 29.62 -12.92 7.36
N ASP A 104 29.00 -13.80 6.55
CA ASP A 104 29.33 -15.22 6.47
C ASP A 104 30.71 -15.47 5.86
N ASP A 105 31.14 -14.64 4.90
CA ASP A 105 32.46 -14.68 4.31
C ASP A 105 33.55 -14.03 5.20
N GLY A 106 33.17 -13.52 6.39
CA GLY A 106 34.07 -12.90 7.36
C GLY A 106 34.61 -11.51 6.93
N VAL A 107 34.00 -10.90 5.91
CA VAL A 107 34.43 -9.57 5.42
C VAL A 107 34.19 -8.50 6.46
N LEU A 108 33.04 -8.53 7.15
CA LEU A 108 32.70 -7.54 8.18
C LEU A 108 33.70 -7.60 9.34
N ASP A 109 33.99 -8.80 9.84
CA ASP A 109 34.97 -9.02 10.92
C ASP A 109 36.39 -8.58 10.50
N LYS A 110 36.81 -8.93 9.28
CA LYS A 110 38.13 -8.59 8.72
C LYS A 110 38.40 -7.09 8.70
N TYR A 111 37.38 -6.28 8.45
CA TYR A 111 37.50 -4.83 8.32
C TYR A 111 36.93 -4.06 9.51
N ASN A 112 36.48 -4.78 10.56
CA ASN A 112 35.85 -4.23 11.77
C ASN A 112 34.64 -3.35 11.46
N VAL A 113 33.71 -3.85 10.63
CA VAL A 113 32.48 -3.17 10.24
C VAL A 113 31.30 -3.79 10.99
N GLU A 114 30.55 -2.97 11.70
CA GLU A 114 29.39 -3.43 12.48
C GLU A 114 28.12 -3.49 11.60
N LEU A 115 27.31 -4.53 11.79
CA LEU A 115 25.98 -4.64 11.21
C LEU A 115 24.97 -4.00 12.17
N ILE A 116 24.36 -2.87 11.79
CA ILE A 116 23.42 -2.11 12.62
C ILE A 116 21.97 -2.23 12.14
N GLY A 117 21.02 -1.97 13.05
CA GLY A 117 19.57 -2.09 12.81
C GLY A 117 19.02 -3.51 13.04
N VAL A 118 19.72 -4.51 12.56
CA VAL A 118 19.40 -5.93 12.78
C VAL A 118 20.68 -6.74 12.81
N ASN A 119 20.81 -7.68 13.73
CA ASN A 119 21.98 -8.53 13.82
C ASN A 119 21.89 -9.77 12.92
N ARG A 120 23.05 -10.41 12.65
CA ARG A 120 23.17 -11.59 11.78
C ARG A 120 22.29 -12.75 12.20
N GLU A 121 22.22 -13.03 13.52
CA GLU A 121 21.45 -14.15 14.06
C GLU A 121 19.94 -13.89 13.92
N ALA A 122 19.50 -12.66 14.12
CA ALA A 122 18.12 -12.26 13.92
C ALA A 122 17.69 -12.44 12.46
N ILE A 123 18.52 -12.01 11.49
CA ILE A 123 18.21 -12.23 10.07
C ILE A 123 18.13 -13.73 9.77
N LYS A 124 19.08 -14.54 10.24
CA LYS A 124 19.06 -16.00 10.03
C LYS A 124 17.81 -16.66 10.62
N LYS A 125 17.44 -16.32 11.85
CA LYS A 125 16.22 -16.84 12.49
C LYS A 125 14.94 -16.45 11.73
N ALA A 126 14.89 -15.24 11.19
CA ALA A 126 13.73 -14.76 10.46
C ALA A 126 13.59 -15.36 9.05
N GLU A 127 14.71 -15.53 8.34
CA GLU A 127 14.73 -15.97 6.92
C GLU A 127 14.81 -17.48 6.76
N ASP A 128 15.43 -18.20 7.71
CA ASP A 128 15.48 -19.66 7.68
C ASP A 128 14.19 -20.23 8.28
N ARG A 129 13.41 -20.92 7.46
CA ARG A 129 12.10 -21.45 7.85
C ARG A 129 12.14 -22.41 9.03
N GLU A 130 13.18 -23.24 9.12
CA GLU A 130 13.32 -24.21 10.22
C GLU A 130 13.68 -23.49 11.52
N LEU A 131 14.60 -22.52 11.48
CA LEU A 131 14.95 -21.70 12.64
C LEU A 131 13.76 -20.83 13.07
N PHE A 132 13.00 -20.28 12.12
CA PHE A 132 11.79 -19.51 12.40
C PHE A 132 10.74 -20.39 13.10
N ARG A 133 10.48 -21.59 12.58
CA ARG A 133 9.55 -22.55 13.18
C ARG A 133 9.98 -22.91 14.62
N GLN A 134 11.26 -23.25 14.83
CA GLN A 134 11.79 -23.55 16.17
C GLN A 134 11.62 -22.36 17.12
N SER A 135 11.79 -21.13 16.63
CA SER A 135 11.56 -19.91 17.39
C SER A 135 10.08 -19.76 17.77
N MET A 136 9.15 -20.05 16.84
CA MET A 136 7.71 -20.01 17.14
C MET A 136 7.29 -21.08 18.15
N ASP A 137 7.80 -22.31 18.02
CA ASP A 137 7.57 -23.40 18.97
C ASP A 137 8.03 -23.00 20.38
N LYS A 138 9.20 -22.37 20.51
CA LYS A 138 9.77 -21.93 21.79
C LYS A 138 8.89 -20.92 22.52
N ILE A 139 8.22 -20.02 21.81
CA ILE A 139 7.31 -19.02 22.38
C ILE A 139 5.85 -19.46 22.39
N GLY A 140 5.56 -20.71 21.98
CA GLY A 140 4.23 -21.31 22.01
C GLY A 140 3.26 -20.76 20.96
N LEU A 141 3.76 -20.15 19.89
CA LEU A 141 2.93 -19.70 18.78
C LEU A 141 2.75 -20.81 17.74
N LYS A 142 1.53 -20.91 17.22
CA LYS A 142 1.23 -21.87 16.16
C LYS A 142 1.82 -21.38 14.83
N TYR A 143 2.34 -22.33 14.08
CA TYR A 143 2.85 -22.20 12.71
C TYR A 143 2.19 -23.27 11.83
N PRO A 144 1.94 -23.04 10.53
CA PRO A 144 1.41 -24.09 9.65
C PRO A 144 2.27 -25.33 9.70
N LYS A 145 1.65 -26.51 9.85
CA LYS A 145 2.42 -27.76 9.88
C LYS A 145 3.26 -27.89 8.61
N SER A 146 4.48 -28.33 8.79
CA SER A 146 5.44 -28.50 7.70
C SER A 146 6.28 -29.75 7.92
N ILE A 147 6.61 -30.45 6.85
CA ILE A 147 7.51 -31.59 6.88
C ILE A 147 8.40 -31.57 5.63
N ILE A 148 9.68 -31.89 5.84
CA ILE A 148 10.63 -32.05 4.76
C ILE A 148 10.82 -33.56 4.50
N ILE A 149 10.65 -33.95 3.25
CA ILE A 149 10.91 -35.34 2.80
C ILE A 149 12.05 -35.37 1.78
N LYS A 150 12.87 -36.45 1.83
CA LYS A 150 14.02 -36.62 0.94
C LYS A 150 13.93 -37.89 0.09
N ASN A 151 12.87 -38.67 0.29
CA ASN A 151 12.63 -39.90 -0.47
C ASN A 151 11.13 -40.19 -0.61
N GLN A 152 10.78 -41.02 -1.57
CA GLN A 152 9.38 -41.38 -1.89
C GLN A 152 8.68 -42.16 -0.75
N GLU A 153 9.43 -42.94 0.04
CA GLU A 153 8.87 -43.77 1.11
C GLU A 153 8.16 -42.92 2.19
N ARG A 154 8.61 -41.68 2.37
CA ARG A 154 8.05 -40.72 3.37
C ARG A 154 6.85 -39.92 2.87
N ILE A 155 6.47 -40.05 1.58
CA ILE A 155 5.32 -39.28 1.04
C ILE A 155 4.03 -39.61 1.79
N LYS A 156 3.82 -40.94 2.10
CA LYS A 156 2.63 -41.34 2.86
C LYS A 156 2.63 -40.80 4.29
N GLU A 157 3.76 -40.82 4.98
CA GLU A 157 3.95 -40.27 6.31
C GLU A 157 3.62 -38.75 6.29
N ALA A 158 4.10 -38.03 5.28
CA ALA A 158 3.83 -36.62 5.09
C ALA A 158 2.34 -36.34 4.88
N LEU A 159 1.63 -37.13 4.07
CA LEU A 159 0.20 -37.01 3.88
C LEU A 159 -0.58 -37.21 5.18
N ASP A 160 -0.22 -38.26 5.94
CA ASP A 160 -0.88 -38.58 7.21
C ASP A 160 -0.63 -37.50 8.29
N TYR A 161 0.52 -36.81 8.25
CA TYR A 161 0.89 -35.74 9.17
C TYR A 161 0.28 -34.38 8.79
N ILE A 162 0.36 -33.99 7.52
CA ILE A 162 -0.08 -32.68 7.02
C ILE A 162 -1.58 -32.65 6.76
N GLY A 163 -2.14 -33.70 6.15
CA GLY A 163 -3.52 -33.72 5.68
C GLY A 163 -3.68 -33.05 4.30
N LEU A 164 -4.92 -32.72 3.98
CA LEU A 164 -5.30 -32.06 2.72
C LEU A 164 -6.26 -30.89 2.99
N PRO A 165 -6.19 -29.82 2.19
CA PRO A 165 -5.25 -29.58 1.11
C PRO A 165 -3.83 -29.34 1.60
N ALA A 166 -2.81 -29.62 0.76
CA ALA A 166 -1.41 -29.43 1.10
C ALA A 166 -0.66 -28.65 0.01
N ILE A 167 0.31 -27.85 0.41
CA ILE A 167 1.21 -27.13 -0.48
C ILE A 167 2.52 -27.90 -0.56
N ILE A 168 2.94 -28.30 -1.76
CA ILE A 168 4.15 -29.06 -2.01
C ILE A 168 5.13 -28.17 -2.75
N ARG A 169 6.36 -28.08 -2.25
CA ARG A 169 7.41 -27.23 -2.81
C ARG A 169 8.71 -27.97 -2.97
N SER A 170 9.26 -27.96 -4.16
CA SER A 170 10.60 -28.49 -4.43
C SER A 170 11.66 -27.55 -3.88
N SER A 171 12.60 -28.07 -3.08
CA SER A 171 13.70 -27.25 -2.53
C SER A 171 14.71 -26.87 -3.61
N PHE A 172 15.26 -25.64 -3.53
CA PHE A 172 16.30 -25.13 -4.42
C PHE A 172 15.93 -25.08 -5.91
N THR A 173 14.66 -24.82 -6.23
CA THR A 173 14.20 -24.60 -7.62
C THR A 173 13.88 -23.13 -7.88
N LEU A 174 14.17 -22.67 -9.10
CA LEU A 174 13.82 -21.33 -9.56
C LEU A 174 12.37 -21.29 -10.08
N GLY A 175 11.65 -20.20 -9.74
CA GLY A 175 10.32 -19.95 -10.30
C GLY A 175 9.21 -20.89 -9.88
N GLY A 176 9.40 -21.66 -8.77
CA GLY A 176 8.36 -22.56 -8.26
C GLY A 176 8.23 -23.89 -9.06
N ALA A 177 9.24 -24.24 -9.86
CA ALA A 177 9.24 -25.49 -10.62
C ALA A 177 9.08 -26.70 -9.67
N GLY A 178 8.14 -27.60 -9.98
CA GLY A 178 7.83 -28.76 -9.15
C GLY A 178 6.98 -28.45 -7.92
N SER A 179 6.51 -27.22 -7.75
CA SER A 179 5.60 -26.85 -6.66
C SER A 179 4.14 -26.95 -7.11
N GLY A 180 3.24 -27.29 -6.18
CA GLY A 180 1.81 -27.37 -6.45
C GLY A 180 0.97 -27.48 -5.19
N ILE A 181 -0.33 -27.38 -5.36
CA ILE A 181 -1.32 -27.58 -4.31
C ILE A 181 -2.04 -28.90 -4.58
N ALA A 182 -2.08 -29.76 -3.59
CA ALA A 182 -2.79 -31.04 -3.66
C ALA A 182 -4.10 -30.94 -2.87
N TYR A 183 -5.22 -31.16 -3.55
CA TYR A 183 -6.55 -31.17 -2.95
C TYR A 183 -7.04 -32.60 -2.62
N ASN A 184 -6.44 -33.60 -3.24
CA ASN A 184 -6.76 -35.02 -3.01
C ASN A 184 -5.48 -35.87 -2.96
N LYS A 185 -5.63 -37.13 -2.55
CA LYS A 185 -4.49 -38.04 -2.36
C LYS A 185 -3.72 -38.31 -3.65
N GLU A 186 -4.40 -38.46 -4.79
CA GLU A 186 -3.76 -38.73 -6.07
C GLU A 186 -2.87 -37.57 -6.51
N GLU A 187 -3.40 -36.34 -6.43
CA GLU A 187 -2.62 -35.10 -6.68
C GLU A 187 -1.41 -35.02 -5.74
N PHE A 188 -1.61 -35.33 -4.45
CA PHE A 188 -0.55 -35.26 -3.45
C PHE A 188 0.63 -36.14 -3.81
N PHE A 189 0.39 -37.40 -4.15
CA PHE A 189 1.45 -38.33 -4.55
C PHE A 189 2.13 -37.91 -5.85
N ASN A 190 1.34 -37.56 -6.88
CA ASN A 190 1.87 -37.15 -8.18
C ASN A 190 2.76 -35.88 -8.09
N ILE A 191 2.31 -34.87 -7.35
CA ILE A 191 3.07 -33.62 -7.18
C ILE A 191 4.32 -33.87 -6.33
N ALA A 192 4.22 -34.60 -5.21
CA ALA A 192 5.35 -34.88 -4.33
C ALA A 192 6.45 -35.71 -5.03
N GLU A 193 6.07 -36.73 -5.81
CA GLU A 193 7.03 -37.51 -6.61
C GLU A 193 7.72 -36.69 -7.69
N SER A 194 6.94 -35.83 -8.37
CA SER A 194 7.48 -34.90 -9.38
C SER A 194 8.44 -33.89 -8.75
N ALA A 195 8.05 -33.33 -7.61
CA ALA A 195 8.85 -32.36 -6.87
C ALA A 195 10.19 -32.94 -6.40
N LEU A 196 10.19 -34.20 -5.89
CA LEU A 196 11.42 -34.92 -5.51
C LEU A 196 12.37 -35.10 -6.68
N LYS A 197 11.84 -35.42 -7.88
CA LYS A 197 12.66 -35.60 -9.09
C LYS A 197 13.25 -34.30 -9.62
N ILE A 198 12.54 -33.19 -9.44
CA ILE A 198 12.95 -31.88 -9.93
C ILE A 198 13.95 -31.22 -8.98
N SER A 199 13.86 -31.47 -7.68
CA SER A 199 14.78 -30.91 -6.67
C SER A 199 16.22 -31.38 -6.92
N PRO A 200 17.20 -30.47 -7.07
CA PRO A 200 18.61 -30.85 -7.26
C PRO A 200 19.21 -31.68 -6.10
N ILE A 201 18.59 -31.56 -4.92
CA ILE A 201 19.05 -32.28 -3.71
C ILE A 201 18.05 -33.33 -3.22
N ASN A 202 17.08 -33.71 -4.08
CA ASN A 202 16.00 -34.67 -3.74
C ASN A 202 15.26 -34.29 -2.44
N GLU A 203 14.97 -33.02 -2.24
CA GLU A 203 14.31 -32.52 -1.04
C GLU A 203 13.02 -31.76 -1.43
N VAL A 204 11.93 -32.07 -0.73
CA VAL A 204 10.62 -31.46 -0.91
C VAL A 204 10.07 -31.06 0.45
N GLN A 205 9.63 -29.83 0.55
CA GLN A 205 8.87 -29.32 1.67
C GLN A 205 7.37 -29.47 1.38
N ILE A 206 6.64 -29.98 2.35
CA ILE A 206 5.18 -30.15 2.29
C ILE A 206 4.58 -29.41 3.47
N ASP A 207 3.73 -28.43 3.18
CA ASP A 207 3.12 -27.53 4.16
C ASP A 207 1.60 -27.75 4.22
N GLU A 208 1.01 -27.60 5.40
CA GLU A 208 -0.43 -27.47 5.58
C GLU A 208 -0.94 -26.26 4.80
N SER A 209 -2.02 -26.45 4.06
CA SER A 209 -2.60 -25.36 3.30
C SER A 209 -3.53 -24.51 4.19
N ILE A 210 -3.21 -23.23 4.26
CA ILE A 210 -4.05 -22.21 4.90
C ILE A 210 -4.79 -21.34 3.87
N ILE A 211 -4.93 -21.86 2.62
CA ILE A 211 -5.69 -21.17 1.57
C ILE A 211 -7.13 -20.95 2.05
N GLY A 212 -7.63 -19.74 1.79
CA GLY A 212 -8.95 -19.31 2.23
C GLY A 212 -9.04 -18.82 3.67
N TRP A 213 -7.93 -18.81 4.43
CA TRP A 213 -7.87 -18.15 5.72
C TRP A 213 -7.79 -16.63 5.53
N LYS A 214 -8.23 -15.86 6.54
CA LYS A 214 -8.03 -14.41 6.55
C LYS A 214 -6.55 -14.09 6.80
N GLU A 215 -6.04 -13.07 6.13
CA GLU A 215 -4.64 -12.65 6.27
C GLU A 215 -4.54 -11.26 6.87
N TYR A 216 -3.63 -11.13 7.83
CA TYR A 216 -3.35 -9.88 8.54
C TYR A 216 -1.85 -9.63 8.64
N GLU A 217 -1.48 -8.36 8.68
CA GLU A 217 -0.10 -7.92 8.89
C GLU A 217 -0.04 -6.92 10.04
N MET A 218 1.02 -7.03 10.84
CA MET A 218 1.37 -6.05 11.87
C MET A 218 2.71 -5.40 11.53
N GLU A 219 2.69 -4.09 11.34
CA GLU A 219 3.92 -3.30 11.27
C GLU A 219 4.35 -2.93 12.67
N VAL A 220 5.51 -3.42 13.07
CA VAL A 220 5.97 -3.41 14.48
C VAL A 220 7.34 -2.77 14.57
N ILE A 221 7.56 -1.95 15.59
CA ILE A 221 8.87 -1.38 15.90
C ILE A 221 9.23 -1.75 17.32
N ARG A 222 10.50 -2.13 17.52
CA ARG A 222 11.07 -2.40 18.83
C ARG A 222 12.43 -1.73 18.99
N ASP A 223 12.68 -1.15 20.16
CA ASP A 223 13.96 -0.52 20.50
C ASP A 223 14.81 -1.37 21.49
N CYS A 224 16.03 -0.91 21.74
CA CYS A 224 16.98 -1.58 22.61
C CYS A 224 16.58 -1.60 24.12
N LYS A 225 15.59 -0.79 24.53
CA LYS A 225 15.01 -0.78 25.88
C LYS A 225 13.77 -1.68 26.00
N ASP A 226 13.45 -2.44 24.94
CA ASP A 226 12.27 -3.31 24.85
C ASP A 226 10.94 -2.55 24.77
N ASN A 227 10.95 -1.25 24.43
CA ASN A 227 9.73 -0.58 24.01
C ASN A 227 9.30 -1.15 22.65
N CYS A 228 8.05 -1.58 22.56
CA CYS A 228 7.53 -2.20 21.35
C CYS A 228 6.14 -1.65 21.04
N ILE A 229 5.92 -1.20 19.80
CA ILE A 229 4.65 -0.63 19.34
C ILE A 229 4.19 -1.30 18.06
N ILE A 230 2.88 -1.38 17.88
CA ILE A 230 2.24 -1.68 16.60
C ILE A 230 1.98 -0.34 15.90
N VAL A 231 2.69 -0.07 14.81
CA VAL A 231 2.48 1.15 14.02
C VAL A 231 1.18 1.09 13.25
N CYS A 232 0.87 -0.08 12.69
CA CYS A 232 -0.33 -0.26 11.89
C CYS A 232 -0.72 -1.74 11.83
N SER A 233 -2.02 -2.02 11.94
CA SER A 233 -2.60 -3.30 11.56
C SER A 233 -3.16 -3.19 10.14
N ILE A 234 -2.86 -4.17 9.30
CA ILE A 234 -3.29 -4.23 7.90
C ILE A 234 -4.08 -5.53 7.71
N GLU A 235 -5.19 -5.45 6.99
CA GLU A 235 -6.01 -6.61 6.63
C GLU A 235 -6.08 -6.76 5.13
N ASN A 236 -5.85 -7.98 4.64
CA ASN A 236 -6.09 -8.33 3.26
C ASN A 236 -7.59 -8.61 3.04
N VAL A 237 -8.19 -7.92 2.07
CA VAL A 237 -9.57 -8.22 1.63
C VAL A 237 -9.60 -9.58 0.95
N ASP A 238 -8.53 -9.93 0.26
CA ASP A 238 -8.35 -11.23 -0.35
C ASP A 238 -7.93 -12.27 0.69
N PRO A 239 -8.54 -13.46 0.69
CA PRO A 239 -8.09 -14.55 1.55
C PRO A 239 -6.72 -15.08 1.10
N MET A 240 -6.06 -15.83 2.00
CA MET A 240 -4.82 -16.54 1.71
C MET A 240 -4.92 -17.36 0.43
N GLY A 241 -3.88 -17.27 -0.40
CA GLY A 241 -3.78 -17.86 -1.74
C GLY A 241 -3.40 -16.84 -2.81
N VAL A 242 -3.63 -15.56 -2.54
CA VAL A 242 -3.08 -14.41 -3.28
C VAL A 242 -1.91 -13.85 -2.47
N HIS A 243 -0.81 -13.51 -3.13
CA HIS A 243 0.32 -12.85 -2.46
C HIS A 243 -0.14 -11.51 -1.85
N THR A 244 0.30 -11.21 -0.63
CA THR A 244 -0.12 -9.98 0.08
C THR A 244 0.13 -8.70 -0.73
N GLY A 245 1.24 -8.62 -1.48
CA GLY A 245 1.52 -7.51 -2.41
C GLY A 245 0.51 -7.36 -3.55
N ASP A 246 -0.17 -8.45 -3.93
CA ASP A 246 -1.20 -8.49 -4.97
C ASP A 246 -2.62 -8.40 -4.40
N SER A 247 -2.77 -8.36 -3.09
CA SER A 247 -4.06 -8.26 -2.40
C SER A 247 -4.53 -6.81 -2.30
N ILE A 248 -5.85 -6.63 -2.35
CA ILE A 248 -6.48 -5.39 -1.89
C ILE A 248 -6.39 -5.39 -0.38
N THR A 249 -5.85 -4.31 0.21
CA THR A 249 -5.64 -4.24 1.66
C THR A 249 -6.29 -3.01 2.26
N VAL A 250 -6.66 -3.11 3.53
CA VAL A 250 -7.17 -1.98 4.31
C VAL A 250 -6.36 -1.78 5.58
N ALA A 251 -6.27 -0.54 6.02
CA ALA A 251 -5.68 -0.14 7.29
C ALA A 251 -6.62 0.88 7.97
N PRO A 252 -6.89 0.71 9.28
CA PRO A 252 -6.55 -0.44 10.11
C PRO A 252 -7.29 -1.71 9.72
N ALA A 253 -6.97 -2.85 10.32
CA ALA A 253 -7.76 -4.07 10.18
C ALA A 253 -9.20 -3.84 10.65
N LEU A 254 -10.20 -4.22 9.84
CA LEU A 254 -11.60 -3.85 10.02
C LEU A 254 -12.48 -4.99 10.54
N THR A 255 -12.08 -6.25 10.34
CA THR A 255 -12.88 -7.42 10.72
C THR A 255 -12.35 -8.17 11.94
N LEU A 256 -11.25 -7.68 12.55
CA LEU A 256 -10.74 -8.21 13.81
C LEU A 256 -11.61 -7.80 15.00
N ARG A 257 -11.91 -8.76 15.87
CA ARG A 257 -12.40 -8.47 17.21
C ARG A 257 -11.25 -7.98 18.08
N ASP A 258 -11.54 -7.19 19.12
CA ASP A 258 -10.49 -6.68 20.02
C ASP A 258 -9.61 -7.81 20.61
N VAL A 259 -10.21 -8.93 21.00
CA VAL A 259 -9.48 -10.07 21.54
C VAL A 259 -8.48 -10.66 20.54
N GLU A 260 -8.84 -10.73 19.27
CA GLU A 260 -7.98 -11.20 18.19
C GLU A 260 -6.85 -10.21 17.91
N TYR A 261 -7.16 -8.92 17.88
CA TYR A 261 -6.15 -7.86 17.75
C TYR A 261 -5.12 -7.92 18.90
N GLN A 262 -5.56 -8.05 20.16
CA GLN A 262 -4.67 -8.15 21.30
C GLN A 262 -3.81 -9.42 21.26
N GLN A 263 -4.35 -10.54 20.78
CA GLN A 263 -3.58 -11.77 20.56
C GLN A 263 -2.49 -11.57 19.51
N MET A 264 -2.81 -10.96 18.36
CA MET A 264 -1.83 -10.67 17.30
C MET A 264 -0.77 -9.68 17.78
N ARG A 265 -1.17 -8.64 18.50
CA ARG A 265 -0.27 -7.66 19.12
C ARG A 265 0.73 -8.35 20.04
N ASN A 266 0.24 -9.17 20.97
CA ASN A 266 1.10 -9.90 21.90
C ASN A 266 2.01 -10.92 21.19
N ALA A 267 1.49 -11.60 20.18
CA ALA A 267 2.26 -12.52 19.34
C ALA A 267 3.37 -11.78 18.59
N SER A 268 3.08 -10.64 17.98
CA SER A 268 4.07 -9.82 17.27
C SER A 268 5.22 -9.38 18.19
N ILE A 269 4.90 -8.91 19.38
CA ILE A 269 5.90 -8.53 20.40
C ILE A 269 6.77 -9.74 20.81
N ALA A 270 6.14 -10.91 21.02
CA ALA A 270 6.85 -12.13 21.36
C ALA A 270 7.78 -12.60 20.23
N VAL A 271 7.33 -12.48 18.95
CA VAL A 271 8.14 -12.81 17.76
C VAL A 271 9.37 -11.91 17.70
N LEU A 272 9.22 -10.57 17.80
CA LEU A 272 10.36 -9.66 17.72
C LEU A 272 11.38 -9.90 18.85
N ARG A 273 10.91 -10.24 20.05
CA ARG A 273 11.78 -10.59 21.18
C ARG A 273 12.54 -11.88 20.94
N GLU A 274 11.90 -12.96 20.48
CA GLU A 274 12.54 -14.26 20.25
C GLU A 274 13.52 -14.24 19.07
N ILE A 275 13.16 -13.53 18.00
CA ILE A 275 14.04 -13.33 16.84
C ILE A 275 15.21 -12.42 17.20
N ASP A 276 15.05 -11.55 18.20
CA ASP A 276 16.02 -10.55 18.67
C ASP A 276 16.18 -9.36 17.72
N VAL A 277 15.06 -8.83 17.25
CA VAL A 277 15.02 -7.50 16.63
C VAL A 277 15.09 -6.47 17.75
N SER A 278 16.29 -5.96 18.04
CA SER A 278 16.53 -5.11 19.20
C SER A 278 16.56 -3.60 18.92
N ALA A 279 16.62 -3.19 17.66
CA ALA A 279 16.67 -1.78 17.26
C ALA A 279 16.16 -1.62 15.81
N GLY A 280 14.90 -1.96 15.56
CA GLY A 280 14.40 -1.95 14.19
C GLY A 280 12.90 -2.12 14.06
N GLY A 281 12.45 -2.13 12.81
CA GLY A 281 11.09 -2.45 12.41
C GLY A 281 11.00 -3.83 11.78
N ALA A 282 9.81 -4.41 11.86
CA ALA A 282 9.50 -5.68 11.22
C ALA A 282 8.03 -5.74 10.81
N ASN A 283 7.76 -6.47 9.74
CA ASN A 283 6.43 -6.89 9.36
C ASN A 283 6.19 -8.32 9.83
N VAL A 284 5.12 -8.56 10.57
CA VAL A 284 4.72 -9.90 11.04
C VAL A 284 3.39 -10.26 10.41
N GLN A 285 3.34 -11.39 9.70
CA GLN A 285 2.16 -11.86 8.98
C GLN A 285 1.46 -12.99 9.72
N PHE A 286 0.14 -12.91 9.74
CA PHE A 286 -0.74 -13.85 10.45
C PHE A 286 -1.84 -14.36 9.53
N ALA A 287 -2.27 -15.61 9.75
CA ALA A 287 -3.51 -16.11 9.21
C ALA A 287 -4.48 -16.52 10.32
N VAL A 288 -5.77 -16.24 10.10
CA VAL A 288 -6.87 -16.60 11.01
C VAL A 288 -7.84 -17.51 10.29
N ASN A 289 -8.14 -18.66 10.90
CA ASN A 289 -9.11 -19.60 10.35
C ASN A 289 -10.52 -19.02 10.43
N PRO A 290 -11.22 -18.77 9.30
CA PRO A 290 -12.56 -18.20 9.33
C PRO A 290 -13.64 -19.19 9.83
N LYS A 291 -13.33 -20.49 9.90
CA LYS A 291 -14.28 -21.56 10.29
C LYS A 291 -14.16 -21.96 11.76
N GLU A 292 -13.04 -21.67 12.40
CA GLU A 292 -12.78 -21.97 13.79
C GLU A 292 -12.75 -20.69 14.62
N ASP A 293 -13.16 -20.76 15.87
CA ASP A 293 -13.23 -19.58 16.73
C ASP A 293 -11.83 -19.02 17.07
N GLY A 294 -11.24 -18.28 16.11
CA GLY A 294 -10.04 -17.50 16.31
C GLY A 294 -8.71 -18.27 16.29
N SER A 295 -8.64 -19.42 15.61
CA SER A 295 -7.35 -20.12 15.42
C SER A 295 -6.39 -19.24 14.61
N LEU A 296 -5.32 -18.75 15.28
CA LEU A 296 -4.30 -17.87 14.74
C LEU A 296 -3.02 -18.67 14.47
N VAL A 297 -2.40 -18.44 13.31
CA VAL A 297 -1.04 -18.92 12.99
C VAL A 297 -0.17 -17.76 12.53
N VAL A 298 1.12 -17.81 12.89
CA VAL A 298 2.15 -16.92 12.35
C VAL A 298 2.63 -17.50 11.03
N ILE A 299 2.75 -16.69 9.99
CA ILE A 299 3.19 -17.11 8.66
C ILE A 299 4.67 -16.86 8.48
N GLU A 300 5.06 -15.60 8.62
CA GLU A 300 6.44 -15.16 8.47
C GLU A 300 6.66 -13.82 9.16
N MET A 301 7.93 -13.45 9.28
CA MET A 301 8.34 -12.16 9.77
C MET A 301 9.49 -11.64 8.91
N ASN A 302 9.38 -10.39 8.48
CA ASN A 302 10.41 -9.71 7.72
C ASN A 302 11.15 -8.70 8.62
N PRO A 303 12.44 -8.92 9.01
CA PRO A 303 13.18 -8.07 9.96
C PRO A 303 13.77 -6.83 9.26
N ARG A 304 12.99 -6.14 8.46
CA ARG A 304 13.36 -5.00 7.64
C ARG A 304 12.15 -4.15 7.29
N VAL A 305 12.40 -2.95 6.78
CA VAL A 305 11.36 -2.16 6.11
C VAL A 305 10.85 -2.94 4.90
N SER A 306 9.55 -2.88 4.66
CA SER A 306 8.84 -3.59 3.59
C SER A 306 7.94 -2.63 2.81
N ARG A 307 7.26 -3.13 1.78
CA ARG A 307 6.25 -2.37 1.05
C ARG A 307 5.10 -1.93 1.98
N SER A 308 4.64 -2.83 2.85
CA SER A 308 3.62 -2.51 3.85
C SER A 308 4.09 -1.46 4.88
N SER A 309 5.39 -1.37 5.16
CA SER A 309 5.93 -0.29 6.00
C SER A 309 5.82 1.09 5.34
N ALA A 310 6.00 1.18 4.02
CA ALA A 310 5.78 2.44 3.28
C ALA A 310 4.29 2.83 3.32
N LEU A 311 3.39 1.88 3.05
CA LEU A 311 1.94 2.07 3.18
C LEU A 311 1.57 2.51 4.60
N ALA A 312 2.03 1.80 5.64
CA ALA A 312 1.73 2.09 7.03
C ALA A 312 2.22 3.48 7.44
N SER A 313 3.42 3.90 6.98
CA SER A 313 3.94 5.24 7.25
C SER A 313 3.04 6.33 6.69
N LYS A 314 2.55 6.16 5.46
CA LYS A 314 1.67 7.14 4.80
C LYS A 314 0.25 7.08 5.37
N ALA A 315 -0.23 5.88 5.73
CA ALA A 315 -1.56 5.68 6.31
C ALA A 315 -1.68 6.28 7.71
N THR A 316 -0.64 6.20 8.52
CA THR A 316 -0.66 6.66 9.91
C THR A 316 0.04 8.01 10.13
N GLY A 317 0.79 8.51 9.15
CA GLY A 317 1.68 9.65 9.33
C GLY A 317 2.93 9.34 10.17
N TYR A 318 3.08 8.12 10.66
CA TYR A 318 4.22 7.70 11.48
C TYR A 318 5.44 7.36 10.61
N PRO A 319 6.57 8.07 10.72
CA PRO A 319 7.70 7.94 9.78
C PRO A 319 8.58 6.74 10.10
N ILE A 320 8.14 5.51 9.77
CA ILE A 320 8.81 4.25 10.12
C ILE A 320 10.28 4.26 9.75
N ALA A 321 10.63 4.60 8.50
CA ALA A 321 12.02 4.57 8.03
C ALA A 321 12.95 5.51 8.83
N LYS A 322 12.47 6.72 9.15
CA LYS A 322 13.19 7.67 10.00
C LYS A 322 13.39 7.13 11.41
N VAL A 323 12.32 6.63 12.03
CA VAL A 323 12.37 6.11 13.40
C VAL A 323 13.31 4.91 13.48
N VAL A 324 13.17 3.92 12.59
CA VAL A 324 14.03 2.74 12.53
C VAL A 324 15.50 3.09 12.33
N THR A 325 15.78 4.10 11.49
CA THR A 325 17.16 4.60 11.31
C THR A 325 17.72 5.20 12.61
N LYS A 326 16.92 5.98 13.34
CA LYS A 326 17.34 6.53 14.63
C LYS A 326 17.57 5.44 15.69
N LEU A 327 16.73 4.41 15.70
CA LEU A 327 16.94 3.25 16.59
C LEU A 327 18.27 2.55 16.28
N ALA A 328 18.60 2.36 14.98
CA ALA A 328 19.84 1.73 14.55
C ALA A 328 21.10 2.46 15.03
N ILE A 329 21.03 3.78 15.26
CA ILE A 329 22.12 4.61 15.77
C ILE A 329 22.01 4.91 17.27
N GLY A 330 21.20 4.14 18.01
CA GLY A 330 21.22 4.10 19.48
C GLY A 330 20.13 4.88 20.20
N TYR A 331 19.22 5.55 19.48
CA TYR A 331 18.04 6.16 20.12
C TYR A 331 17.06 5.08 20.62
N SER A 332 16.24 5.44 21.58
CA SER A 332 15.07 4.67 21.98
C SER A 332 13.79 5.40 21.58
N LEU A 333 12.66 4.68 21.51
CA LEU A 333 11.37 5.24 21.04
C LEU A 333 10.90 6.43 21.89
N ASP A 334 11.17 6.42 23.19
CA ASP A 334 10.84 7.51 24.11
C ASP A 334 11.71 8.78 23.93
N GLU A 335 12.86 8.66 23.28
CA GLU A 335 13.78 9.78 22.96
C GLU A 335 13.51 10.41 21.60
N ILE A 336 12.77 9.73 20.72
CA ILE A 336 12.41 10.21 19.37
C ILE A 336 11.06 10.93 19.44
N ARG A 337 10.96 12.13 18.86
CA ARG A 337 9.69 12.84 18.69
C ARG A 337 8.93 12.28 17.51
N ASN A 338 7.60 12.21 17.62
CA ASN A 338 6.73 11.91 16.49
C ASN A 338 6.61 13.14 15.59
N ASP A 339 6.94 13.03 14.31
CA ASP A 339 6.90 14.20 13.40
C ASP A 339 5.47 14.65 13.08
N CYS A 340 4.52 13.72 13.13
CA CYS A 340 3.11 14.02 12.89
C CYS A 340 2.48 14.81 14.04
N ALA A 341 2.82 14.44 15.28
CA ALA A 341 2.38 15.12 16.50
C ALA A 341 3.59 15.31 17.44
N PRO A 342 4.37 16.40 17.28
CA PRO A 342 5.65 16.57 17.98
C PRO A 342 5.58 16.64 19.52
N ILE A 343 4.38 16.79 20.07
CA ILE A 343 4.14 16.79 21.52
C ILE A 343 4.30 15.39 22.12
N ILE A 344 4.10 14.33 21.34
CA ILE A 344 4.22 12.94 21.78
C ILE A 344 5.52 12.30 21.31
N PRO A 345 6.07 11.31 22.07
CA PRO A 345 7.20 10.53 21.60
C PRO A 345 6.81 9.49 20.56
N ALA A 346 7.78 8.97 19.82
CA ALA A 346 7.58 7.88 18.89
C ALA A 346 7.17 6.55 19.57
N ALA A 347 7.25 6.46 20.89
CA ALA A 347 6.73 5.34 21.68
C ALA A 347 5.19 5.32 21.79
N PHE A 348 4.50 6.36 21.33
CA PHE A 348 3.03 6.39 21.30
C PHE A 348 2.52 5.57 20.13
N GLU A 349 1.72 4.53 20.42
CA GLU A 349 1.17 3.62 19.41
C GLU A 349 0.12 4.33 18.57
N PRO A 350 0.24 4.38 17.22
CA PRO A 350 -0.71 5.11 16.38
C PRO A 350 -2.14 4.59 16.46
N VAL A 351 -3.09 5.51 16.44
CA VAL A 351 -4.53 5.26 16.33
C VAL A 351 -5.08 6.17 15.25
N ILE A 352 -5.82 5.61 14.28
CA ILE A 352 -6.44 6.37 13.18
C ILE A 352 -7.95 6.23 13.21
N ASP A 353 -8.67 7.28 12.82
CA ASP A 353 -10.14 7.37 12.79
C ASP A 353 -10.71 7.44 11.36
N TYR A 354 -9.91 7.08 10.37
CA TYR A 354 -10.25 6.97 8.95
C TYR A 354 -9.85 5.60 8.41
N ILE A 355 -10.22 5.30 7.19
CA ILE A 355 -9.90 4.03 6.53
C ILE A 355 -9.04 4.29 5.31
N VAL A 356 -7.95 3.53 5.23
CA VAL A 356 -7.05 3.52 4.09
C VAL A 356 -7.29 2.25 3.28
N THR A 357 -7.47 2.38 1.98
CA THR A 357 -7.58 1.24 1.05
C THR A 357 -6.43 1.31 0.04
N LYS A 358 -5.69 0.20 -0.09
CA LYS A 358 -4.66 0.00 -1.09
C LYS A 358 -5.15 -0.97 -2.15
N ILE A 359 -4.99 -0.63 -3.44
CA ILE A 359 -5.26 -1.53 -4.56
C ILE A 359 -3.99 -1.68 -5.42
N PRO A 360 -3.55 -2.91 -5.71
CA PRO A 360 -2.39 -3.15 -6.56
C PRO A 360 -2.69 -2.85 -8.04
N ARG A 361 -1.68 -2.39 -8.77
CA ARG A 361 -1.71 -2.16 -10.21
C ARG A 361 -1.05 -3.33 -10.94
N PHE A 362 -1.73 -3.85 -11.96
CA PHE A 362 -1.23 -4.91 -12.85
C PHE A 362 -1.13 -4.39 -14.29
N GLU A 363 -0.24 -4.97 -15.08
CA GLU A 363 0.03 -4.61 -16.47
C GLU A 363 0.11 -5.85 -17.39
N PHE A 364 -0.75 -6.85 -17.15
CA PHE A 364 -0.75 -8.10 -17.92
C PHE A 364 -0.99 -7.88 -19.41
N GLU A 365 -1.72 -6.83 -19.76
CA GLU A 365 -2.00 -6.45 -21.14
C GLU A 365 -0.74 -6.09 -21.96
N LYS A 366 0.35 -5.74 -21.30
CA LYS A 366 1.65 -5.47 -21.95
C LYS A 366 2.32 -6.73 -22.51
N PHE A 367 1.96 -7.91 -21.99
CA PHE A 367 2.61 -9.16 -22.33
C PHE A 367 1.60 -10.19 -22.83
N LYS A 368 1.61 -10.44 -24.15
CA LYS A 368 0.71 -11.43 -24.77
C LYS A 368 0.99 -12.84 -24.25
N GLY A 369 -0.05 -13.57 -23.88
CA GLY A 369 0.03 -14.95 -23.43
C GLY A 369 0.43 -15.15 -21.96
N THR A 370 0.54 -14.08 -21.19
CA THR A 370 0.78 -14.18 -19.75
C THR A 370 -0.46 -14.67 -19.03
N ASN A 371 -0.26 -15.59 -18.08
CA ASN A 371 -1.33 -16.01 -17.17
C ASN A 371 -1.66 -14.86 -16.20
N CYS A 372 -2.88 -14.35 -16.31
CA CYS A 372 -3.39 -13.25 -15.48
C CYS A 372 -3.90 -13.71 -14.11
N GLU A 373 -4.02 -15.03 -13.86
CA GLU A 373 -4.46 -15.51 -12.55
C GLU A 373 -3.40 -15.23 -11.49
N LEU A 374 -3.84 -14.66 -10.38
CA LEU A 374 -2.99 -14.37 -9.23
C LEU A 374 -2.67 -15.65 -8.47
N SER A 375 -1.62 -15.60 -7.66
CA SER A 375 -1.14 -16.75 -6.90
C SER A 375 -0.35 -16.26 -5.68
N THR A 376 0.31 -17.16 -4.99
CA THR A 376 1.27 -16.84 -3.91
C THR A 376 2.55 -16.18 -4.41
N SER A 377 2.71 -16.01 -5.72
CA SER A 377 3.83 -15.29 -6.34
C SER A 377 3.36 -13.91 -6.79
N MET A 378 4.04 -12.87 -6.35
CA MET A 378 3.68 -11.48 -6.64
C MET A 378 3.79 -11.15 -8.15
N LYS A 379 2.81 -10.42 -8.67
CA LYS A 379 2.69 -10.03 -10.09
C LYS A 379 2.39 -8.54 -10.30
N SER A 380 2.01 -7.80 -9.26
CA SER A 380 1.75 -6.36 -9.34
C SER A 380 3.03 -5.57 -9.59
N VAL A 381 2.89 -4.45 -10.31
CA VAL A 381 4.00 -3.56 -10.68
C VAL A 381 3.99 -2.25 -9.90
N GLY A 382 2.90 -1.94 -9.22
CA GLY A 382 2.71 -0.74 -8.41
C GLY A 382 1.41 -0.83 -7.62
N GLU A 383 1.09 0.23 -6.90
CA GLU A 383 -0.12 0.30 -6.09
C GLU A 383 -0.63 1.73 -5.94
N VAL A 384 -1.87 1.86 -5.53
CA VAL A 384 -2.49 3.12 -5.13
C VAL A 384 -3.00 3.03 -3.70
N MET A 385 -3.01 4.17 -3.02
CA MET A 385 -3.58 4.34 -1.71
C MET A 385 -4.66 5.42 -1.75
N SER A 386 -5.77 5.18 -1.09
CA SER A 386 -6.83 6.17 -0.90
C SER A 386 -7.30 6.17 0.54
N ILE A 387 -7.66 7.35 1.03
CA ILE A 387 -8.14 7.57 2.39
C ILE A 387 -9.58 8.07 2.34
N GLY A 388 -10.43 7.56 3.22
CA GLY A 388 -11.83 7.97 3.35
C GLY A 388 -12.33 7.82 4.78
N ARG A 389 -13.44 8.48 5.11
CA ARG A 389 -14.09 8.34 6.43
C ARG A 389 -14.79 6.99 6.59
N THR A 390 -15.07 6.32 5.46
CA THR A 390 -15.69 4.98 5.41
C THR A 390 -14.96 4.10 4.42
N PHE A 391 -15.14 2.77 4.56
CA PHE A 391 -14.61 1.81 3.60
C PHE A 391 -15.17 2.04 2.18
N ASN A 392 -16.48 2.34 2.08
CA ASN A 392 -17.11 2.60 0.79
C ASN A 392 -16.46 3.77 0.06
N GLU A 393 -16.16 4.86 0.79
CA GLU A 393 -15.50 6.04 0.25
C GLU A 393 -14.07 5.72 -0.20
N SER A 394 -13.26 5.11 0.68
CA SER A 394 -11.86 4.80 0.40
C SER A 394 -11.72 3.80 -0.75
N LEU A 395 -12.58 2.77 -0.81
CA LEU A 395 -12.58 1.76 -1.87
C LEU A 395 -12.88 2.37 -3.24
N GLN A 396 -13.94 3.19 -3.36
CA GLN A 396 -14.31 3.81 -4.63
C GLN A 396 -13.25 4.80 -5.10
N LYS A 397 -12.63 5.56 -4.21
CA LYS A 397 -11.48 6.42 -4.52
C LYS A 397 -10.28 5.61 -5.01
N ALA A 398 -9.97 4.48 -4.36
CA ALA A 398 -8.84 3.64 -4.72
C ALA A 398 -9.00 3.09 -6.16
N PHE A 399 -10.18 2.64 -6.55
CA PHE A 399 -10.45 2.22 -7.93
C PHE A 399 -10.24 3.36 -8.93
N ARG A 400 -10.66 4.59 -8.61
CA ARG A 400 -10.45 5.76 -9.49
C ARG A 400 -8.98 6.16 -9.61
N SER A 401 -8.15 5.80 -8.63
CA SER A 401 -6.72 6.12 -8.61
C SER A 401 -5.87 5.19 -9.48
N LEU A 402 -6.42 4.06 -9.96
CA LEU A 402 -5.67 3.03 -10.70
C LEU A 402 -5.21 3.44 -12.11
N GLU A 403 -5.62 4.58 -12.64
CA GLU A 403 -5.33 5.01 -14.02
C GLU A 403 -5.83 4.02 -15.10
N THR A 404 -7.01 3.43 -14.86
CA THR A 404 -7.68 2.45 -15.73
C THR A 404 -9.05 2.92 -16.19
N ASP A 405 -9.31 4.24 -16.14
CA ASP A 405 -10.55 4.90 -16.53
C ASP A 405 -11.81 4.44 -15.75
N LEU A 406 -11.60 3.76 -14.59
CA LEU A 406 -12.69 3.38 -13.69
C LEU A 406 -13.26 4.62 -12.98
N THR A 407 -14.57 4.63 -12.80
CA THR A 407 -15.30 5.72 -12.13
C THR A 407 -15.72 5.36 -10.70
N GLY A 408 -15.48 4.13 -10.31
CA GLY A 408 -15.81 3.47 -9.03
C GLY A 408 -15.84 1.96 -9.22
N LEU A 409 -16.88 1.31 -8.74
CA LEU A 409 -17.15 -0.12 -8.97
C LEU A 409 -17.85 -0.31 -10.33
N ASP A 410 -17.16 -0.04 -11.43
CA ASP A 410 -17.72 -0.15 -12.77
C ASP A 410 -18.09 -1.59 -13.13
N GLU A 411 -19.03 -1.75 -14.05
CA GLU A 411 -19.52 -3.02 -14.56
C GLU A 411 -18.42 -3.74 -15.36
N VAL A 412 -18.33 -5.06 -15.18
CA VAL A 412 -17.37 -5.94 -15.90
C VAL A 412 -18.08 -6.70 -17.02
N PHE A 413 -19.35 -7.06 -16.80
CA PHE A 413 -20.12 -7.90 -17.70
C PHE A 413 -21.29 -7.12 -18.34
N PRO A 414 -21.77 -7.54 -19.52
CA PRO A 414 -23.00 -7.02 -20.08
C PRO A 414 -24.22 -7.50 -19.29
N GLU A 415 -25.33 -6.73 -19.33
CA GLU A 415 -26.55 -7.03 -18.56
C GLU A 415 -27.13 -8.44 -18.79
N ASN A 416 -26.97 -9.01 -19.98
CA ASN A 416 -27.53 -10.32 -20.36
C ASN A 416 -26.49 -11.45 -20.30
N ILE A 417 -25.52 -11.38 -19.39
CA ILE A 417 -24.51 -12.43 -19.21
C ILE A 417 -25.13 -13.69 -18.58
N ASP A 418 -24.60 -14.84 -18.94
CA ASP A 418 -24.91 -16.09 -18.25
C ASP A 418 -24.37 -16.09 -16.84
N ILE A 419 -25.25 -16.37 -15.84
CA ILE A 419 -24.90 -16.39 -14.43
C ILE A 419 -23.85 -17.45 -14.10
N ASP A 420 -23.89 -18.62 -14.76
CA ASP A 420 -22.88 -19.65 -14.57
C ASP A 420 -21.49 -19.18 -15.04
N HIS A 421 -21.43 -18.36 -16.10
CA HIS A 421 -20.21 -17.73 -16.51
C HIS A 421 -19.69 -16.74 -15.43
N VAL A 422 -20.56 -15.90 -14.86
CA VAL A 422 -20.18 -14.99 -13.76
C VAL A 422 -19.60 -15.76 -12.58
N LYS A 423 -20.27 -16.85 -12.14
CA LYS A 423 -19.76 -17.73 -11.06
C LYS A 423 -18.43 -18.36 -11.41
N SER A 424 -18.22 -18.77 -12.66
CA SER A 424 -16.95 -19.32 -13.13
C SER A 424 -15.79 -18.30 -13.09
N GLN A 425 -16.09 -17.01 -13.31
CA GLN A 425 -15.10 -15.94 -13.20
C GLN A 425 -14.83 -15.56 -11.74
N LEU A 426 -15.86 -15.58 -10.87
CA LEU A 426 -15.69 -15.37 -9.41
C LEU A 426 -14.74 -16.39 -8.78
N ALA A 427 -14.76 -17.63 -9.25
CA ALA A 427 -13.90 -18.69 -8.74
C ALA A 427 -12.42 -18.54 -9.12
N LYS A 428 -12.08 -17.60 -10.02
CA LYS A 428 -10.71 -17.34 -10.46
C LYS A 428 -10.08 -16.18 -9.69
N LEU A 429 -8.83 -16.31 -9.35
CA LEU A 429 -8.05 -15.24 -8.72
C LEU A 429 -7.58 -14.20 -9.77
N LEU A 430 -8.51 -13.39 -10.28
CA LEU A 430 -8.23 -12.39 -11.31
C LEU A 430 -7.89 -11.01 -10.70
N PRO A 431 -7.13 -10.15 -11.41
CA PRO A 431 -6.80 -8.80 -10.95
C PRO A 431 -8.02 -7.93 -10.62
N ASN A 432 -9.11 -8.09 -11.36
CA ASN A 432 -10.36 -7.34 -11.21
C ASN A 432 -11.45 -8.10 -10.43
N ARG A 433 -11.08 -9.12 -9.66
CA ARG A 433 -12.00 -10.04 -8.95
C ARG A 433 -13.00 -9.34 -8.04
N LEU A 434 -12.64 -8.21 -7.41
CA LEU A 434 -13.57 -7.45 -6.56
C LEU A 434 -14.65 -6.72 -7.39
N LEU A 435 -14.28 -6.24 -8.59
CA LEU A 435 -15.25 -5.70 -9.55
C LEU A 435 -16.20 -6.81 -10.06
N ILE A 436 -15.67 -8.03 -10.28
CA ILE A 436 -16.48 -9.20 -10.63
C ILE A 436 -17.46 -9.53 -9.50
N ALA A 437 -17.03 -9.47 -8.24
CA ALA A 437 -17.90 -9.69 -7.07
C ALA A 437 -19.02 -8.62 -6.99
N ALA A 438 -18.68 -7.35 -7.21
CA ALA A 438 -19.67 -6.28 -7.28
C ALA A 438 -20.68 -6.49 -8.43
N ASP A 439 -20.19 -6.94 -9.57
CA ASP A 439 -21.03 -7.19 -10.73
C ASP A 439 -21.90 -8.44 -10.57
N ALA A 440 -21.41 -9.47 -9.90
CA ALA A 440 -22.19 -10.64 -9.50
C ALA A 440 -23.42 -10.25 -8.64
N MET A 441 -23.25 -9.27 -7.72
CA MET A 441 -24.38 -8.72 -6.93
C MET A 441 -25.41 -8.02 -7.83
N ARG A 442 -24.98 -7.28 -8.88
CA ARG A 442 -25.89 -6.66 -9.86
C ARG A 442 -26.71 -7.69 -10.64
N HIS A 443 -26.15 -8.89 -10.83
CA HIS A 443 -26.81 -10.03 -11.49
C HIS A 443 -27.58 -10.93 -10.52
N GLY A 444 -27.77 -10.51 -9.24
CA GLY A 444 -28.61 -11.18 -8.26
C GLY A 444 -27.97 -12.35 -7.52
N ILE A 445 -26.66 -12.54 -7.61
CA ILE A 445 -25.94 -13.54 -6.79
C ILE A 445 -25.83 -12.98 -5.37
N SER A 446 -26.23 -13.80 -4.37
CA SER A 446 -26.22 -13.36 -2.97
C SER A 446 -24.81 -13.23 -2.39
N ILE A 447 -24.65 -12.41 -1.35
CA ILE A 447 -23.34 -12.23 -0.69
C ILE A 447 -22.85 -13.50 -0.02
N GLU A 448 -23.75 -14.36 0.46
CA GLU A 448 -23.42 -15.67 1.04
C GLU A 448 -22.85 -16.60 -0.04
N GLU A 449 -23.41 -16.60 -1.24
CA GLU A 449 -22.91 -17.39 -2.36
C GLU A 449 -21.56 -16.84 -2.85
N ILE A 450 -21.41 -15.51 -2.97
CA ILE A 450 -20.14 -14.88 -3.31
C ILE A 450 -19.06 -15.22 -2.26
N ASN A 451 -19.38 -15.12 -0.96
CA ASN A 451 -18.48 -15.53 0.12
C ASN A 451 -18.05 -17.00 -0.01
N SER A 452 -19.01 -17.90 -0.29
CA SER A 452 -18.71 -19.33 -0.42
C SER A 452 -17.76 -19.65 -1.60
N ILE A 453 -17.81 -18.86 -2.68
CA ILE A 453 -16.98 -19.02 -3.86
C ILE A 453 -15.60 -18.37 -3.68
N THR A 454 -15.58 -17.14 -3.12
CA THR A 454 -14.39 -16.28 -3.11
C THR A 454 -13.61 -16.30 -1.80
N GLY A 455 -14.28 -16.63 -0.69
CA GLY A 455 -13.74 -16.50 0.66
C GLY A 455 -13.71 -15.05 1.19
N TYR A 456 -14.21 -14.05 0.45
CA TYR A 456 -14.28 -12.68 0.96
C TYR A 456 -15.15 -12.60 2.21
N ASP A 457 -14.68 -11.85 3.22
CA ASP A 457 -15.45 -11.64 4.44
C ASP A 457 -16.80 -10.97 4.15
N LEU A 458 -17.85 -11.45 4.81
CA LEU A 458 -19.21 -10.92 4.64
C LEU A 458 -19.30 -9.42 4.95
N TRP A 459 -18.47 -8.92 5.87
CA TRP A 459 -18.45 -7.49 6.18
C TRP A 459 -18.06 -6.63 4.96
N PHE A 460 -17.01 -7.03 4.21
CA PHE A 460 -16.64 -6.35 2.98
C PHE A 460 -17.71 -6.47 1.91
N LEU A 461 -18.29 -7.67 1.74
CA LEU A 461 -19.35 -7.89 0.77
C LEU A 461 -20.62 -7.08 1.09
N GLN A 462 -20.99 -6.93 2.37
CA GLN A 462 -22.11 -6.08 2.81
C GLN A 462 -21.89 -4.61 2.44
N ASN A 463 -20.68 -4.09 2.65
CA ASN A 463 -20.34 -2.72 2.28
C ASN A 463 -20.39 -2.50 0.76
N ILE A 464 -19.87 -3.44 -0.03
CA ILE A 464 -19.97 -3.42 -1.49
C ILE A 464 -21.44 -3.49 -1.93
N GLN A 465 -22.24 -4.35 -1.30
CA GLN A 465 -23.67 -4.47 -1.58
C GLN A 465 -24.42 -3.14 -1.33
N GLN A 466 -24.07 -2.38 -0.30
CA GLN A 466 -24.67 -1.05 -0.07
C GLN A 466 -24.39 -0.11 -1.27
N ILE A 467 -23.18 -0.13 -1.83
CA ILE A 467 -22.87 0.65 -3.03
C ILE A 467 -23.74 0.20 -4.20
N ILE A 468 -23.84 -1.11 -4.46
CA ILE A 468 -24.61 -1.66 -5.58
C ILE A 468 -26.11 -1.36 -5.45
N LEU A 469 -26.68 -1.51 -4.25
CA LEU A 469 -28.08 -1.16 -4.00
C LEU A 469 -28.35 0.35 -4.19
N THR A 470 -27.37 1.19 -3.85
CA THR A 470 -27.46 2.63 -4.07
C THR A 470 -27.38 2.97 -5.57
N GLU A 471 -26.51 2.29 -6.32
CA GLU A 471 -26.47 2.41 -7.79
C GLU A 471 -27.81 2.05 -8.44
N GLN A 472 -28.44 0.98 -7.97
CA GLN A 472 -29.76 0.56 -8.44
C GLN A 472 -30.81 1.66 -8.18
N LYS A 473 -30.82 2.23 -6.98
CA LYS A 473 -31.74 3.34 -6.66
C LYS A 473 -31.52 4.55 -7.57
N ILE A 474 -30.27 4.88 -7.89
CA ILE A 474 -29.95 5.98 -8.82
C ILE A 474 -30.45 5.66 -10.24
N LYS A 475 -30.27 4.42 -10.70
CA LYS A 475 -30.78 3.96 -12.01
C LYS A 475 -32.32 4.02 -12.10
N GLU A 476 -33.02 3.67 -11.03
CA GLU A 476 -34.48 3.66 -10.94
C GLU A 476 -35.08 5.06 -10.77
N ASN A 477 -34.54 5.86 -9.85
CA ASN A 477 -35.13 7.15 -9.44
C ASN A 477 -34.54 8.35 -10.18
N GLY A 478 -33.42 8.16 -10.89
CA GLY A 478 -32.67 9.22 -11.53
C GLY A 478 -31.73 9.95 -10.56
N PHE A 479 -31.37 11.15 -10.95
CA PHE A 479 -30.41 11.98 -10.23
C PHE A 479 -30.96 12.48 -8.88
N PRO A 480 -30.12 12.64 -7.80
CA PRO A 480 -30.57 13.16 -6.53
C PRO A 480 -31.21 14.56 -6.66
N GLY A 481 -32.40 14.70 -6.11
CA GLY A 481 -33.19 15.92 -6.18
C GLY A 481 -32.90 16.92 -5.09
N THR A 482 -32.15 16.52 -4.05
CA THR A 482 -31.88 17.32 -2.85
C THR A 482 -30.40 17.38 -2.51
N ALA A 483 -29.99 18.43 -1.78
CA ALA A 483 -28.63 18.56 -1.27
C ALA A 483 -28.26 17.37 -0.35
N TYR A 484 -29.20 16.90 0.47
CA TYR A 484 -28.97 15.78 1.37
C TYR A 484 -28.66 14.49 0.61
N GLU A 485 -29.48 14.15 -0.39
CA GLU A 485 -29.23 12.95 -1.21
C GLU A 485 -27.88 13.01 -1.92
N MET A 486 -27.54 14.17 -2.49
CA MET A 486 -26.24 14.39 -3.13
C MET A 486 -25.08 14.22 -2.13
N LEU A 487 -25.19 14.81 -0.94
CA LEU A 487 -24.18 14.70 0.10
C LEU A 487 -23.93 13.24 0.52
N GLU A 488 -25.01 12.46 0.75
CA GLU A 488 -24.89 11.05 1.13
C GLU A 488 -24.23 10.22 0.04
N LEU A 489 -24.52 10.49 -1.24
CA LEU A 489 -23.82 9.82 -2.35
C LEU A 489 -22.33 10.17 -2.39
N LYS A 490 -21.99 11.45 -2.18
CA LYS A 490 -20.60 11.88 -2.14
C LYS A 490 -19.84 11.29 -0.93
N LYS A 491 -20.46 11.19 0.24
CA LYS A 491 -19.91 10.50 1.42
C LYS A 491 -19.64 9.01 1.17
N MET A 492 -20.46 8.35 0.36
CA MET A 492 -20.22 6.97 -0.05
C MET A 492 -19.09 6.84 -1.10
N GLY A 493 -18.54 7.95 -1.61
CA GLY A 493 -17.44 7.95 -2.57
C GLY A 493 -17.85 7.95 -4.03
N PHE A 494 -19.12 8.15 -4.39
CA PHE A 494 -19.54 8.27 -5.79
C PHE A 494 -18.90 9.48 -6.46
N SER A 495 -18.19 9.26 -7.57
CA SER A 495 -17.66 10.33 -8.41
C SER A 495 -18.78 10.99 -9.24
N ASP A 496 -18.57 12.25 -9.63
CA ASP A 496 -19.49 12.91 -10.57
C ASP A 496 -19.58 12.12 -11.89
N ALA A 497 -18.49 11.49 -12.31
CA ALA A 497 -18.44 10.60 -13.46
C ALA A 497 -19.29 9.32 -13.29
N ARG A 498 -19.24 8.68 -12.10
CA ARG A 498 -20.08 7.50 -11.82
C ARG A 498 -21.56 7.88 -11.77
N LEU A 499 -21.89 8.98 -11.12
CA LEU A 499 -23.26 9.50 -11.08
C LEU A 499 -23.78 9.80 -12.49
N ALA A 500 -22.95 10.38 -13.37
CA ALA A 500 -23.30 10.64 -14.76
C ALA A 500 -23.57 9.36 -15.56
N LYS A 501 -22.83 8.29 -15.32
CA LYS A 501 -23.07 6.98 -15.95
C LYS A 501 -24.39 6.34 -15.50
N LEU A 502 -24.68 6.42 -14.18
CA LEU A 502 -25.85 5.75 -13.58
C LEU A 502 -27.17 6.46 -13.91
N SER A 503 -27.17 7.79 -14.01
CA SER A 503 -28.38 8.60 -14.25
C SER A 503 -28.80 8.64 -15.73
N ASN A 504 -28.98 7.51 -16.36
CA ASN A 504 -29.13 7.34 -17.82
C ASN A 504 -30.51 7.79 -18.40
N ARG A 505 -31.38 8.49 -17.61
CA ARG A 505 -32.62 9.06 -18.14
C ARG A 505 -32.40 10.45 -18.75
N PRO A 506 -33.09 10.80 -19.86
CA PRO A 506 -33.08 12.16 -20.33
C PRO A 506 -33.59 13.06 -19.21
N THR A 507 -32.85 14.10 -18.89
CA THR A 507 -33.15 15.09 -17.83
C THR A 507 -34.36 15.94 -18.18
N SER A 508 -35.53 15.35 -18.39
CA SER A 508 -36.76 16.11 -18.61
C SER A 508 -37.43 16.59 -17.32
N VAL A 509 -36.89 16.24 -16.15
CA VAL A 509 -37.45 16.71 -14.87
C VAL A 509 -36.33 16.93 -13.86
N ILE A 510 -35.53 17.99 -14.00
CA ILE A 510 -34.89 18.61 -12.85
C ILE A 510 -35.92 19.60 -12.31
N PRO A 511 -36.36 19.51 -11.04
CA PRO A 511 -37.18 20.57 -10.45
C PRO A 511 -36.32 21.84 -10.37
N VAL A 512 -36.48 22.74 -11.29
CA VAL A 512 -35.92 24.07 -11.18
C VAL A 512 -36.75 24.78 -10.07
N PRO A 513 -36.11 25.39 -9.04
CA PRO A 513 -36.84 26.19 -8.08
C PRO A 513 -37.71 27.19 -8.82
N SER A 514 -38.94 27.40 -8.36
CA SER A 514 -40.05 28.07 -9.01
C SER A 514 -39.89 29.56 -9.37
N ASN A 515 -38.67 30.09 -9.44
CA ASN A 515 -38.36 31.48 -9.76
C ASN A 515 -37.66 31.68 -11.12
N VAL A 516 -37.59 30.68 -12.00
CA VAL A 516 -37.05 30.83 -13.36
C VAL A 516 -38.20 30.60 -14.36
N ILE A 517 -38.47 31.54 -15.19
CA ILE A 517 -39.52 31.52 -16.23
C ILE A 517 -39.27 30.33 -17.17
N PRO A 518 -40.26 29.43 -17.40
CA PRO A 518 -40.08 28.29 -18.24
C PRO A 518 -39.94 28.72 -19.72
N VAL A 519 -38.79 28.43 -20.33
CA VAL A 519 -38.63 28.45 -21.78
C VAL A 519 -39.37 27.21 -22.31
N ARG A 520 -40.37 27.39 -23.15
CA ARG A 520 -41.11 26.29 -23.83
C ARG A 520 -40.14 25.46 -24.66
N ASP A 521 -40.02 24.21 -24.26
CA ASP A 521 -39.23 23.20 -24.95
C ASP A 521 -39.98 22.70 -26.17
N THR A 522 -39.43 22.93 -27.33
CA THR A 522 -39.90 22.37 -28.59
C THR A 522 -38.77 21.52 -29.17
N GLY A 523 -38.82 20.21 -28.91
CA GLY A 523 -38.07 19.28 -29.72
C GLY A 523 -37.02 18.45 -28.97
N ILE A 524 -36.89 17.22 -29.40
CA ILE A 524 -35.97 16.17 -29.02
C ILE A 524 -34.55 16.75 -28.85
N GLN A 525 -34.09 16.89 -27.61
CA GLN A 525 -32.70 17.25 -27.33
C GLN A 525 -31.80 16.09 -27.76
N PRO A 526 -30.71 16.33 -28.49
CA PRO A 526 -29.73 15.30 -28.78
C PRO A 526 -29.14 14.78 -27.46
N ALA A 527 -28.86 13.47 -27.39
CA ALA A 527 -28.25 12.86 -26.23
C ALA A 527 -26.93 13.61 -25.90
N LEU A 528 -26.83 14.18 -24.71
CA LEU A 528 -25.64 14.88 -24.24
C LEU A 528 -24.43 13.94 -24.30
N HIS A 529 -23.29 14.45 -24.74
CA HIS A 529 -22.04 13.71 -24.65
C HIS A 529 -21.69 13.42 -23.18
N ALA A 530 -21.00 12.31 -22.90
CA ALA A 530 -20.69 11.88 -21.54
C ALA A 530 -19.99 13.00 -20.71
N GLY A 531 -19.09 13.76 -21.32
CA GLY A 531 -18.41 14.90 -20.67
C GLY A 531 -19.34 16.04 -20.29
N ASP A 532 -20.39 16.30 -21.05
CA ASP A 532 -21.36 17.37 -20.74
C ASP A 532 -22.24 16.99 -19.54
N ARG A 533 -22.52 15.68 -19.38
CA ARG A 533 -23.26 15.18 -18.20
C ARG A 533 -22.45 15.29 -16.91
N VAL A 534 -21.16 15.00 -16.95
CA VAL A 534 -20.27 15.18 -15.77
C VAL A 534 -20.24 16.63 -15.33
N LYS A 535 -20.10 17.56 -16.28
CA LYS A 535 -20.17 19.02 -15.99
C LYS A 535 -21.51 19.42 -15.36
N GLN A 536 -22.61 18.89 -15.87
CA GLN A 536 -23.95 19.15 -15.34
C GLN A 536 -24.09 18.69 -13.87
N ILE A 537 -23.53 17.51 -13.55
CA ILE A 537 -23.52 16.97 -12.17
C ILE A 537 -22.67 17.85 -11.25
N GLU A 538 -21.48 18.24 -11.68
CA GLU A 538 -20.61 19.18 -10.98
C GLU A 538 -21.34 20.49 -10.68
N GLU A 539 -22.06 21.06 -11.65
CA GLU A 539 -22.82 22.30 -11.49
C GLU A 539 -23.95 22.16 -10.47
N ILE A 540 -24.68 21.02 -10.48
CA ILE A 540 -25.75 20.76 -9.52
C ILE A 540 -25.16 20.60 -8.11
N ARG A 541 -24.08 19.83 -7.97
CA ARG A 541 -23.37 19.66 -6.69
C ARG A 541 -22.91 21.02 -6.13
N LYS A 542 -22.32 21.88 -6.96
CA LYS A 542 -21.92 23.23 -6.59
C LYS A 542 -23.10 24.13 -6.20
N LYS A 543 -24.24 24.03 -6.91
CA LYS A 543 -25.49 24.77 -6.55
C LYS A 543 -26.03 24.32 -5.19
N PHE A 544 -25.90 23.06 -4.83
CA PHE A 544 -26.24 22.56 -3.50
C PHE A 544 -25.23 22.94 -2.41
N GLY A 545 -24.14 23.62 -2.76
CA GLY A 545 -23.09 24.03 -1.83
C GLY A 545 -22.22 22.88 -1.33
N ILE A 546 -22.28 21.68 -1.97
CA ILE A 546 -21.54 20.50 -1.58
C ILE A 546 -20.14 20.58 -2.15
N LYS A 547 -19.16 20.70 -1.26
CA LYS A 547 -17.73 20.80 -1.57
C LYS A 547 -16.95 19.75 -0.79
N GLN A 548 -15.82 19.35 -1.31
CA GLN A 548 -14.83 18.56 -0.56
C GLN A 548 -14.24 19.41 0.57
N VAL A 549 -14.06 18.78 1.72
CA VAL A 549 -13.21 19.27 2.80
C VAL A 549 -11.96 18.38 2.89
N TYR A 550 -10.91 18.93 3.47
CA TYR A 550 -9.65 18.23 3.57
C TYR A 550 -9.31 18.01 5.03
N LYS A 551 -9.05 16.75 5.36
CA LYS A 551 -8.64 16.32 6.68
C LYS A 551 -7.16 15.95 6.66
N ARG A 552 -6.53 16.11 7.80
CA ARG A 552 -5.13 15.77 8.00
C ARG A 552 -4.97 14.31 8.36
N VAL A 553 -3.96 13.65 7.80
CA VAL A 553 -3.53 12.33 8.29
C VAL A 553 -2.95 12.52 9.68
N ASP A 554 -3.39 11.70 10.63
CA ASP A 554 -3.10 11.88 12.05
C ASP A 554 -2.79 10.54 12.72
N THR A 555 -1.73 10.50 13.53
CA THR A 555 -1.30 9.32 14.30
C THR A 555 -2.06 9.12 15.60
N CYS A 556 -2.89 10.07 16.03
CA CYS A 556 -3.51 10.05 17.36
C CYS A 556 -5.02 10.33 17.34
N ALA A 557 -5.69 10.13 16.21
CA ALA A 557 -7.14 10.27 16.07
C ALA A 557 -7.67 11.60 16.68
N ALA A 558 -6.99 12.72 16.37
CA ALA A 558 -7.27 14.07 16.85
C ALA A 558 -7.17 14.27 18.37
N GLU A 559 -6.57 13.34 19.11
CA GLU A 559 -6.30 13.54 20.54
C GLU A 559 -5.28 14.66 20.80
N PHE A 560 -4.33 14.84 19.88
CA PHE A 560 -3.36 15.92 19.86
C PHE A 560 -3.35 16.61 18.50
N GLU A 561 -2.90 17.86 18.45
CA GLU A 561 -2.78 18.60 17.18
C GLU A 561 -1.74 17.93 16.26
N SER A 562 -2.18 17.59 15.04
CA SER A 562 -1.32 17.05 13.99
C SER A 562 -0.71 18.17 13.14
N SER A 563 0.59 18.05 12.87
CA SER A 563 1.36 18.99 12.03
C SER A 563 1.82 18.40 10.70
N THR A 564 1.37 17.18 10.35
CA THR A 564 1.76 16.54 9.09
C THR A 564 1.34 17.34 7.86
N ALA A 565 2.13 17.25 6.80
CA ALA A 565 1.79 17.79 5.48
C ALA A 565 0.68 17.00 4.75
N TYR A 566 0.35 15.81 5.23
CA TYR A 566 -0.56 14.88 4.56
C TYR A 566 -2.03 15.24 4.72
N MET A 567 -2.71 15.39 3.58
CA MET A 567 -4.12 15.68 3.48
C MET A 567 -4.87 14.64 2.66
N TYR A 568 -6.14 14.39 3.00
CA TYR A 568 -7.06 13.66 2.15
C TYR A 568 -8.40 14.39 2.06
N GLY A 569 -9.02 14.37 0.89
CA GLY A 569 -10.33 14.96 0.67
C GLY A 569 -11.45 14.02 1.11
N CYS A 570 -12.49 14.52 1.73
CA CYS A 570 -13.72 13.80 2.02
C CYS A 570 -14.93 14.73 1.91
N TYR A 571 -16.13 14.15 1.95
CA TYR A 571 -17.36 14.91 2.07
C TYR A 571 -17.94 14.68 3.47
N GLU A 572 -18.19 15.76 4.19
CA GLU A 572 -18.78 15.70 5.52
C GLU A 572 -19.82 16.81 5.72
N GLY A 573 -20.41 16.88 6.89
CA GLY A 573 -21.43 17.84 7.27
C GLY A 573 -22.82 17.24 7.33
N ASP A 574 -23.73 18.06 7.80
CA ASP A 574 -25.17 17.82 7.84
C ASP A 574 -25.91 18.75 6.85
N VAL A 575 -27.21 18.77 6.92
CA VAL A 575 -28.08 19.64 6.09
C VAL A 575 -27.82 21.12 6.38
N GLU A 576 -27.26 21.45 7.54
CA GLU A 576 -26.88 22.83 7.93
C GLU A 576 -25.48 23.23 7.43
N ASN A 577 -24.79 22.33 6.71
CA ASN A 577 -23.46 22.57 6.11
C ASN A 577 -22.34 22.90 7.10
N LYS A 578 -22.41 22.38 8.31
CA LYS A 578 -21.31 22.49 9.28
C LYS A 578 -20.21 21.52 8.88
N THR A 579 -19.20 22.03 8.21
CA THR A 579 -18.04 21.30 7.77
C THR A 579 -16.78 21.90 8.37
N GLU A 580 -15.80 21.07 8.68
CA GLU A 580 -14.49 21.51 9.14
C GLU A 580 -13.41 21.09 8.13
N CYS A 581 -12.61 22.06 7.67
CA CYS A 581 -11.52 21.83 6.75
C CYS A 581 -10.18 22.16 7.42
N GLU A 582 -9.30 21.20 7.50
CA GLU A 582 -8.00 21.29 8.18
C GLU A 582 -6.85 21.72 7.25
N ALA A 583 -7.15 22.06 5.99
CA ALA A 583 -6.13 22.41 5.00
C ALA A 583 -5.34 23.69 5.34
N ASN A 584 -5.94 24.62 6.11
CA ASN A 584 -5.27 25.84 6.60
C ASN A 584 -4.48 26.57 5.50
N ILE A 585 -5.19 26.99 4.44
CA ILE A 585 -4.58 27.55 3.22
C ILE A 585 -3.85 28.85 3.54
N SER A 586 -2.56 28.90 3.21
CA SER A 586 -1.70 30.07 3.40
C SER A 586 -1.99 31.18 2.38
N ASP A 587 -1.49 32.41 2.65
CA ASP A 587 -1.54 33.57 1.76
C ASP A 587 -0.32 33.66 0.81
N ARG A 588 0.56 32.64 0.81
CA ARG A 588 1.78 32.60 0.00
C ARG A 588 1.49 32.39 -1.49
N GLU A 589 2.49 32.64 -2.31
CA GLU A 589 2.55 32.18 -3.71
C GLU A 589 2.82 30.69 -3.75
N LYS A 590 2.03 29.94 -4.54
CA LYS A 590 1.99 28.48 -4.54
C LYS A 590 2.25 27.88 -5.92
N VAL A 591 2.96 26.76 -5.94
CA VAL A 591 3.12 25.90 -7.10
C VAL A 591 2.59 24.51 -6.78
N VAL A 592 1.67 24.03 -7.61
CA VAL A 592 1.14 22.66 -7.49
C VAL A 592 1.88 21.73 -8.44
N ILE A 593 2.26 20.56 -7.94
CA ILE A 593 2.96 19.52 -8.69
C ILE A 593 2.06 18.29 -8.71
N LEU A 594 1.72 17.80 -9.90
CA LEU A 594 0.96 16.57 -10.05
C LEU A 594 1.92 15.39 -10.18
N GLY A 595 1.79 14.42 -9.28
CA GLY A 595 2.62 13.22 -9.25
C GLY A 595 2.34 12.23 -10.37
N SER A 596 3.08 11.12 -10.37
CA SER A 596 3.02 10.12 -11.43
C SER A 596 1.89 9.09 -11.30
N GLY A 597 1.19 9.08 -10.16
CA GLY A 597 0.24 8.00 -9.86
C GLY A 597 0.93 6.67 -9.57
N PRO A 598 0.24 5.54 -9.76
CA PRO A 598 0.83 4.23 -9.51
C PRO A 598 1.97 3.92 -10.49
N ASN A 599 2.97 3.21 -10.00
CA ASN A 599 4.02 2.67 -10.86
C ASN A 599 3.41 1.73 -11.90
N ARG A 600 3.95 1.76 -13.11
CA ARG A 600 3.56 0.90 -14.21
C ARG A 600 4.71 0.71 -15.18
N ILE A 601 4.63 -0.28 -16.02
CA ILE A 601 5.66 -0.52 -17.04
C ILE A 601 5.71 0.66 -18.02
N GLY A 602 6.86 1.32 -18.07
CA GLY A 602 7.10 2.54 -18.85
C GLY A 602 6.83 3.85 -18.12
N GLN A 603 6.43 3.81 -16.84
CA GLN A 603 6.32 4.99 -15.98
C GLN A 603 6.61 4.60 -14.52
N GLY A 604 7.84 4.74 -14.10
CA GLY A 604 8.33 4.32 -12.78
C GLY A 604 8.94 5.47 -12.00
N ILE A 605 10.02 5.15 -11.28
CA ILE A 605 10.67 6.00 -10.28
C ILE A 605 11.30 7.28 -10.85
N GLU A 606 11.64 7.30 -12.15
CA GLU A 606 12.19 8.47 -12.82
C GLU A 606 11.27 9.68 -12.80
N PHE A 607 9.95 9.45 -12.78
CA PHE A 607 8.98 10.54 -12.67
C PHE A 607 8.81 10.99 -11.22
N ASP A 608 8.98 10.10 -10.26
CA ASP A 608 9.03 10.47 -8.86
C ASP A 608 10.27 11.34 -8.56
N TYR A 609 11.43 10.95 -9.07
CA TYR A 609 12.66 11.74 -9.04
C TYR A 609 12.43 13.17 -9.56
N ALA A 610 11.82 13.31 -10.73
CA ALA A 610 11.52 14.61 -11.31
C ALA A 610 10.54 15.44 -10.44
N CYS A 611 9.53 14.81 -9.84
CA CYS A 611 8.58 15.49 -8.95
C CYS A 611 9.25 16.02 -7.68
N VAL A 612 10.14 15.25 -7.07
CA VAL A 612 10.89 15.65 -5.86
C VAL A 612 11.78 16.83 -6.15
N HIS A 613 12.55 16.79 -7.24
CA HIS A 613 13.43 17.92 -7.62
C HIS A 613 12.65 19.18 -8.01
N ALA A 614 11.46 19.03 -8.62
CA ALA A 614 10.62 20.19 -8.88
C ALA A 614 10.08 20.84 -7.58
N ALA A 615 9.75 20.01 -6.58
CA ALA A 615 9.35 20.53 -5.28
C ALA A 615 10.49 21.27 -4.58
N SER A 616 11.70 20.68 -4.60
CA SER A 616 12.90 21.31 -4.04
C SER A 616 13.22 22.64 -4.71
N ALA A 617 13.28 22.67 -6.05
CA ALA A 617 13.55 23.88 -6.82
C ALA A 617 12.50 24.99 -6.56
N ALA A 618 11.21 24.63 -6.49
CA ALA A 618 10.16 25.60 -6.18
C ALA A 618 10.30 26.17 -4.75
N LYS A 619 10.64 25.34 -3.76
CA LYS A 619 10.94 25.79 -2.39
C LYS A 619 12.14 26.76 -2.36
N GLU A 620 13.23 26.46 -3.05
CA GLU A 620 14.41 27.31 -3.17
C GLU A 620 14.08 28.68 -3.77
N MET A 621 13.10 28.74 -4.69
CA MET A 621 12.58 29.98 -5.27
C MET A 621 11.61 30.73 -4.34
N GLY A 622 11.27 30.17 -3.18
CA GLY A 622 10.41 30.79 -2.17
C GLY A 622 8.91 30.47 -2.29
N TYR A 623 8.53 29.60 -3.22
CA TYR A 623 7.12 29.19 -3.36
C TYR A 623 6.71 28.17 -2.28
N GLU A 624 5.46 28.21 -1.88
CA GLU A 624 4.86 27.07 -1.18
C GLU A 624 4.57 25.95 -2.17
N THR A 625 5.02 24.75 -1.84
CA THR A 625 4.90 23.60 -2.73
C THR A 625 3.77 22.68 -2.31
N ILE A 626 2.95 22.31 -3.28
CA ILE A 626 1.79 21.44 -3.07
C ILE A 626 1.92 20.24 -3.99
N MET A 627 1.96 19.05 -3.41
CA MET A 627 1.98 17.79 -4.16
C MET A 627 0.59 17.16 -4.17
N ILE A 628 0.18 16.60 -5.32
CA ILE A 628 -1.02 15.76 -5.43
C ILE A 628 -0.58 14.43 -6.02
N ASN A 629 -0.75 13.34 -5.28
CA ASN A 629 -0.42 11.98 -5.74
C ASN A 629 -1.23 10.92 -4.98
N CYS A 630 -1.31 9.71 -5.52
CA CYS A 630 -2.01 8.57 -4.91
C CYS A 630 -1.12 7.34 -4.68
N ASN A 631 0.18 7.44 -4.95
CA ASN A 631 1.13 6.34 -4.79
C ASN A 631 1.84 6.42 -3.43
N PRO A 632 1.64 5.47 -2.50
CA PRO A 632 2.26 5.53 -1.18
C PRO A 632 3.74 5.14 -1.17
N GLU A 633 4.23 4.53 -2.25
CA GLU A 633 5.60 4.01 -2.31
C GLU A 633 6.65 5.08 -2.64
N THR A 634 6.24 6.28 -3.03
CA THR A 634 7.11 7.31 -3.63
C THR A 634 7.74 8.25 -2.60
N VAL A 635 8.88 8.85 -2.94
CA VAL A 635 9.53 9.92 -2.18
C VAL A 635 8.76 11.24 -2.32
N SER A 636 8.12 11.49 -3.47
CA SER A 636 7.29 12.68 -3.68
C SER A 636 6.11 12.76 -2.70
N THR A 637 5.65 11.60 -2.18
CA THR A 637 4.63 11.55 -1.15
C THR A 637 5.20 11.48 0.26
N ASP A 638 6.45 11.84 0.45
CA ASP A 638 7.04 11.91 1.78
C ASP A 638 6.66 13.23 2.50
N TYR A 639 6.54 13.16 3.84
CA TYR A 639 6.03 14.25 4.66
C TYR A 639 6.90 15.52 4.61
N ASP A 640 8.17 15.41 4.21
CA ASP A 640 9.14 16.50 4.14
C ASP A 640 9.45 16.97 2.71
N THR A 641 8.85 16.37 1.69
CA THR A 641 9.10 16.71 0.28
C THR A 641 8.36 17.99 -0.13
N ALA A 642 7.06 18.11 0.15
CA ALA A 642 6.25 19.30 -0.15
C ALA A 642 5.73 19.94 1.14
N ASP A 643 5.38 21.24 1.08
CA ASP A 643 4.78 21.93 2.24
C ASP A 643 3.38 21.39 2.55
N ARG A 644 2.67 20.93 1.51
CA ARG A 644 1.37 20.25 1.61
C ARG A 644 1.27 19.15 0.58
N LEU A 645 0.70 18.02 0.97
CA LEU A 645 0.49 16.88 0.10
C LEU A 645 -0.94 16.37 0.21
N TYR A 646 -1.60 16.25 -0.93
CA TYR A 646 -2.93 15.64 -1.01
C TYR A 646 -2.83 14.22 -1.55
N PHE A 647 -3.25 13.24 -0.75
CA PHE A 647 -3.51 11.88 -1.23
C PHE A 647 -4.86 11.86 -1.93
N ALA A 648 -4.84 11.94 -3.24
CA ALA A 648 -6.05 12.04 -4.06
C ALA A 648 -5.88 11.32 -5.42
N PRO A 649 -6.98 10.83 -6.01
CA PRO A 649 -6.97 10.37 -7.39
C PRO A 649 -6.50 11.47 -8.34
N LEU A 650 -5.64 11.14 -9.31
CA LEU A 650 -5.17 12.10 -10.33
C LEU A 650 -6.18 12.20 -11.48
N ILE A 651 -7.41 12.56 -11.14
CA ILE A 651 -8.51 12.78 -12.09
C ILE A 651 -9.04 14.22 -11.97
N ALA A 652 -9.72 14.69 -13.03
CA ALA A 652 -10.15 16.08 -13.12
C ALA A 652 -11.00 16.54 -11.92
N GLU A 653 -11.94 15.71 -11.46
CA GLU A 653 -12.82 16.02 -10.32
C GLU A 653 -12.02 16.37 -9.08
N ASP A 654 -11.16 15.46 -8.61
CA ASP A 654 -10.42 15.63 -7.35
C ASP A 654 -9.36 16.74 -7.46
N VAL A 655 -8.63 16.80 -8.58
CA VAL A 655 -7.59 17.84 -8.79
C VAL A 655 -8.19 19.23 -8.85
N LEU A 656 -9.30 19.43 -9.56
CA LEU A 656 -9.97 20.75 -9.64
C LEU A 656 -10.53 21.20 -8.29
N GLU A 657 -11.05 20.32 -7.46
CA GLU A 657 -11.50 20.66 -6.10
C GLU A 657 -10.32 21.11 -5.22
N ILE A 658 -9.17 20.41 -5.30
CA ILE A 658 -7.94 20.81 -4.58
C ILE A 658 -7.43 22.17 -5.06
N LEU A 659 -7.32 22.37 -6.38
CA LEU A 659 -6.88 23.66 -6.94
C LEU A 659 -7.79 24.80 -6.55
N SER A 660 -9.11 24.57 -6.59
CA SER A 660 -10.12 25.57 -6.16
C SER A 660 -9.97 25.89 -4.68
N LYS A 661 -9.67 24.88 -3.85
CA LYS A 661 -9.42 25.08 -2.42
C LYS A 661 -8.14 25.90 -2.17
N GLU A 662 -7.07 25.58 -2.88
CA GLU A 662 -5.78 26.27 -2.74
C GLU A 662 -5.83 27.75 -3.22
N GLN A 663 -6.77 28.09 -4.09
CA GLN A 663 -7.01 29.47 -4.52
C GLN A 663 -7.86 30.30 -3.54
N GLU A 664 -8.46 29.70 -2.51
CA GLU A 664 -9.26 30.44 -1.52
C GLU A 664 -8.44 31.51 -0.78
N ASN A 665 -7.12 31.31 -0.65
CA ASN A 665 -6.20 32.30 -0.06
C ASN A 665 -4.83 32.19 -0.77
N GLY A 666 -4.10 33.32 -0.85
CA GLY A 666 -2.82 33.42 -1.56
C GLY A 666 -2.96 33.37 -3.08
N THR A 667 -1.85 33.09 -3.77
CA THR A 667 -1.78 33.08 -5.23
C THR A 667 -1.31 31.73 -5.75
N LEU A 668 -2.14 31.05 -6.53
CA LEU A 668 -1.71 29.86 -7.28
C LEU A 668 -1.00 30.31 -8.55
N VAL A 669 0.34 30.21 -8.58
CA VAL A 669 1.20 30.65 -9.68
C VAL A 669 1.04 29.73 -10.89
N GLY A 670 0.89 28.42 -10.65
CA GLY A 670 0.70 27.44 -11.72
C GLY A 670 0.67 26.00 -11.25
N VAL A 671 0.39 25.12 -12.20
CA VAL A 671 0.33 23.66 -12.01
C VAL A 671 1.35 22.98 -12.94
N ILE A 672 2.28 22.25 -12.37
CA ILE A 672 3.27 21.47 -13.12
C ILE A 672 2.68 20.10 -13.44
N VAL A 673 2.42 19.82 -14.72
CA VAL A 673 1.79 18.59 -15.20
C VAL A 673 2.74 17.68 -15.99
N GLN A 674 3.91 18.17 -16.40
CA GLN A 674 4.80 17.45 -17.32
C GLN A 674 5.62 16.36 -16.63
N ILE A 675 6.13 16.64 -15.43
CA ILE A 675 7.16 15.82 -14.77
C ILE A 675 6.61 14.54 -14.13
N GLY A 676 5.30 14.44 -13.92
CA GLY A 676 4.63 13.22 -13.46
C GLY A 676 4.30 12.20 -14.57
N GLY A 677 4.84 12.39 -15.78
CA GLY A 677 4.60 11.50 -16.91
C GLY A 677 3.22 11.66 -17.55
N GLN A 678 2.72 10.57 -18.14
CA GLN A 678 1.44 10.60 -18.88
C GLN A 678 0.22 10.78 -17.96
N THR A 679 0.29 10.39 -16.71
CA THR A 679 -0.81 10.49 -15.75
C THR A 679 -1.29 11.93 -15.57
N PRO A 680 -0.48 12.89 -15.11
CA PRO A 680 -0.92 14.26 -14.97
C PRO A 680 -1.04 15.00 -16.31
N LEU A 681 -0.27 14.60 -17.32
CA LEU A 681 -0.32 15.26 -18.63
C LEU A 681 -1.71 15.15 -19.29
N LYS A 682 -2.47 14.08 -19.05
CA LYS A 682 -3.86 13.93 -19.51
C LYS A 682 -4.77 15.03 -18.98
N LEU A 683 -4.44 15.64 -17.83
CA LEU A 683 -5.25 16.70 -17.20
C LEU A 683 -4.96 18.09 -17.76
N ALA A 684 -3.84 18.30 -18.46
CA ALA A 684 -3.40 19.61 -18.92
C ALA A 684 -4.49 20.40 -19.68
N LYS A 685 -5.20 19.70 -20.58
CA LYS A 685 -6.28 20.35 -21.36
C LYS A 685 -7.43 20.83 -20.48
N VAL A 686 -7.93 19.97 -19.60
CA VAL A 686 -9.07 20.32 -18.74
C VAL A 686 -8.70 21.40 -17.72
N LEU A 687 -7.48 21.38 -17.20
CA LEU A 687 -6.98 22.43 -16.29
C LEU A 687 -6.92 23.78 -17.02
N ASN A 688 -6.34 23.83 -18.22
CA ASN A 688 -6.28 25.06 -19.01
C ASN A 688 -7.68 25.59 -19.36
N GLU A 689 -8.64 24.71 -19.74
CA GLU A 689 -10.04 25.09 -20.02
C GLU A 689 -10.76 25.66 -18.78
N ARG A 690 -10.29 25.32 -17.56
CA ARG A 690 -10.83 25.80 -16.29
C ARG A 690 -10.08 27.01 -15.71
N GLY A 691 -9.03 27.49 -16.41
CA GLY A 691 -8.30 28.70 -16.06
C GLY A 691 -7.15 28.50 -15.08
N PHE A 692 -6.60 27.26 -14.99
CA PHE A 692 -5.42 26.92 -14.21
C PHE A 692 -4.18 26.79 -15.07
#